data_02e9c87f68fa8f5a4fb766b4c97765b7
#
_entry.id   02e9c87f68fa8f5a4fb766b4c97765b7
#
_cell.length_a   1.000
_cell.length_b   1.000
_cell.length_c   1.000
_cell.angle_alpha   90.00
_cell.angle_beta   90.00
_cell.angle_gamma   90.00
#
_symmetry.space_group_name_H-M   'P 1'
#
loop_
_entity.id
_entity.type
_entity.pdbx_description
1 polymer ?
#
loop_
_entity_poly.entity_id
_entity_poly.type
_entity_poly.pdbx_seq_one_letter_code
_entity_poly.pdbx_strand_id
1 'polypeptide(L)'
;MAATPPSTEKSPPLHLTMIPVIKTCRKMGIQTVAVHSDVDSSAVHVKMADEAVCVGPAPTGKSYLNMDAIMDAIRSTGAQAVHPGYGFLSENKEFAQRLAAEGVMFVGPDTHAIQAMGDKIQSKLIAKAAGVNTIPGFDGVVKTAEEAVKIAQDIGYPVMIKASAGGGGKGMRIAWNDEETREGFRFSSQEAASSFGDDRLLIEKFIDNPRHIEIQVLADKHGSALWLNERECSIQRRNQKVVEEAPSTFLDPATRRAMGEQAVQLAKAVQYSSAGTVEFLVDSQKNFYFLEMNTRLQVEHPITECITGLDLVQQMIRIAKGYPLQHKQEDIPINGWAIESRVYAEDPYKSFGLPSIGRLSQYQEPLNLSNVRVDSGIQEGSDISIYYDPMISKLVTYGATRAEALAKMEDALDNYVIRGVTHNIPLLREIITHPRFISGDITTNFLPEVYPSGFHGHQLATDSRRELLASAAALYIAAQLRSQRFLANSLHSHSTFPSVQVEVDAGRVEVSGEWNLASPLLPLTINVSYLLVLCLCLCMQFKVRVLSKLAAELDSYMPEKIPEDTSSILRSPMPGTVVAVAVKAGDTVAEGQEICVIEAMKMQNSMTAAKTAKVKSVHCKPGETVGEGDLLVELE
;
A
#
# COMPACT_ATOMS: atom_id res chain seq x y z
N MET A 1 2.42 9.94 -33.51
CA MET A 1 2.65 10.57 -32.20
C MET A 1 2.13 9.58 -31.17
N ALA A 2 3.01 8.78 -30.58
CA ALA A 2 2.61 7.82 -29.56
C ALA A 2 2.44 8.59 -28.24
N ALA A 3 1.22 8.60 -27.74
CA ALA A 3 0.96 9.07 -26.38
C ALA A 3 1.73 8.15 -25.42
N THR A 4 2.54 8.73 -24.54
CA THR A 4 3.17 8.01 -23.44
C THR A 4 2.03 7.39 -22.62
N PRO A 5 1.94 6.07 -22.45
CA PRO A 5 0.92 5.50 -21.62
C PRO A 5 1.13 5.96 -20.18
N PRO A 6 0.05 6.18 -19.42
CA PRO A 6 0.15 6.59 -18.02
C PRO A 6 0.94 5.56 -17.22
N SER A 7 1.73 6.04 -16.27
CA SER A 7 2.48 5.19 -15.33
C SER A 7 1.57 4.13 -14.74
N THR A 8 1.99 2.87 -14.78
CA THR A 8 1.21 1.73 -14.27
C THR A 8 1.33 1.55 -12.76
N GLU A 9 1.98 2.48 -12.05
CA GLU A 9 1.87 2.53 -10.61
C GLU A 9 0.40 2.71 -10.23
N LYS A 10 -0.07 1.87 -9.34
CA LYS A 10 -1.40 2.01 -8.74
C LYS A 10 -1.47 3.38 -8.09
N SER A 11 -2.17 4.29 -8.72
CA SER A 11 -2.40 5.60 -8.11
C SER A 11 -3.25 5.40 -6.86
N PRO A 12 -2.80 5.86 -5.69
CA PRO A 12 -3.61 5.81 -4.48
C PRO A 12 -4.94 6.52 -4.72
N PRO A 13 -6.00 6.14 -3.99
CA PRO A 13 -7.29 6.79 -4.14
C PRO A 13 -7.15 8.31 -4.01
N LEU A 14 -7.80 9.07 -4.87
CA LEU A 14 -7.62 10.53 -4.90
C LEU A 14 -7.94 11.18 -3.55
N HIS A 15 -8.95 10.65 -2.83
CA HIS A 15 -9.31 11.14 -1.51
C HIS A 15 -8.14 11.09 -0.49
N LEU A 16 -7.29 10.06 -0.53
CA LEU A 16 -6.10 9.99 0.33
C LEU A 16 -5.06 11.05 -0.02
N THR A 17 -4.94 11.40 -1.31
CA THR A 17 -3.97 12.39 -1.77
C THR A 17 -4.41 13.81 -1.50
N MET A 18 -5.71 14.08 -1.59
CA MET A 18 -6.27 15.44 -1.52
C MET A 18 -6.45 15.94 -0.08
N ILE A 19 -6.71 15.07 0.89
CA ILE A 19 -6.96 15.51 2.27
C ILE A 19 -5.80 16.25 2.91
N PRO A 20 -4.54 15.77 2.85
CA PRO A 20 -3.40 16.56 3.32
C PRO A 20 -3.30 17.91 2.62
N VAL A 21 -3.53 17.95 1.30
CA VAL A 21 -3.49 19.19 0.51
C VAL A 21 -4.57 20.16 0.97
N ILE A 22 -5.83 19.72 1.08
CA ILE A 22 -6.95 20.56 1.53
C ILE A 22 -6.70 21.07 2.96
N LYS A 23 -6.20 20.20 3.88
CA LYS A 23 -5.86 20.61 5.25
C LYS A 23 -4.82 21.73 5.28
N THR A 24 -3.76 21.62 4.48
CA THR A 24 -2.71 22.62 4.39
C THR A 24 -3.21 23.91 3.70
N CYS A 25 -3.95 23.81 2.59
CA CYS A 25 -4.57 24.95 1.95
C CYS A 25 -5.46 25.75 2.92
N ARG A 26 -6.29 25.04 3.69
CA ARG A 26 -7.16 25.65 4.69
C ARG A 26 -6.37 26.40 5.78
N LYS A 27 -5.25 25.84 6.26
CA LYS A 27 -4.33 26.52 7.20
C LYS A 27 -3.70 27.79 6.58
N MET A 28 -3.49 27.78 5.26
CA MET A 28 -2.91 28.91 4.53
C MET A 28 -3.95 29.93 4.06
N GLY A 29 -5.25 29.71 4.28
CA GLY A 29 -6.33 30.58 3.81
C GLY A 29 -6.56 30.50 2.30
N ILE A 30 -6.23 29.37 1.67
CA ILE A 30 -6.38 29.13 0.24
C ILE A 30 -7.66 28.32 0.01
N GLN A 31 -8.52 28.81 -0.87
CA GLN A 31 -9.74 28.11 -1.30
C GLN A 31 -9.38 26.90 -2.17
N THR A 32 -10.19 25.85 -2.06
CA THR A 32 -9.93 24.56 -2.69
C THR A 32 -11.09 24.11 -3.56
N VAL A 33 -10.77 23.60 -4.75
CA VAL A 33 -11.71 22.93 -5.65
C VAL A 33 -11.31 21.46 -5.75
N ALA A 34 -12.20 20.55 -5.37
CA ALA A 34 -11.98 19.12 -5.53
C ALA A 34 -12.56 18.62 -6.86
N VAL A 35 -11.80 17.83 -7.61
CA VAL A 35 -12.34 17.05 -8.71
C VAL A 35 -12.68 15.64 -8.23
N HIS A 36 -13.76 15.06 -8.74
CA HIS A 36 -14.17 13.71 -8.37
C HIS A 36 -14.86 12.98 -9.53
N SER A 37 -14.81 11.64 -9.51
CA SER A 37 -15.67 10.83 -10.36
C SER A 37 -17.08 10.72 -9.78
N ASP A 38 -18.02 10.17 -10.54
CA ASP A 38 -19.41 9.98 -10.09
C ASP A 38 -19.53 9.16 -8.80
N VAL A 39 -18.74 8.07 -8.67
CA VAL A 39 -18.75 7.20 -7.49
C VAL A 39 -18.11 7.85 -6.25
N ASP A 40 -17.24 8.85 -6.44
CA ASP A 40 -16.55 9.55 -5.34
C ASP A 40 -17.31 10.81 -4.86
N SER A 41 -18.51 11.08 -5.39
CA SER A 41 -19.30 12.29 -5.06
C SER A 41 -19.58 12.48 -3.57
N SER A 42 -19.61 11.39 -2.79
CA SER A 42 -19.78 11.41 -1.34
C SER A 42 -18.49 11.34 -0.53
N ALA A 43 -17.33 11.31 -1.19
CA ALA A 43 -16.04 11.15 -0.54
C ALA A 43 -15.68 12.34 0.38
N VAL A 44 -14.83 12.07 1.37
CA VAL A 44 -14.48 13.07 2.41
C VAL A 44 -13.81 14.30 1.80
N HIS A 45 -12.92 14.14 0.82
CA HIS A 45 -12.24 15.27 0.16
C HIS A 45 -13.21 16.21 -0.57
N VAL A 46 -14.28 15.66 -1.16
CA VAL A 46 -15.34 16.43 -1.81
C VAL A 46 -16.09 17.30 -0.79
N LYS A 47 -16.42 16.73 0.36
CA LYS A 47 -17.09 17.45 1.45
C LYS A 47 -16.19 18.48 2.15
N MET A 48 -14.87 18.27 2.10
CA MET A 48 -13.89 19.16 2.73
C MET A 48 -13.54 20.37 1.85
N ALA A 49 -13.58 20.24 0.55
CA ALA A 49 -13.27 21.33 -0.36
C ALA A 49 -14.33 22.43 -0.33
N ASP A 50 -13.95 23.63 -0.73
CA ASP A 50 -14.86 24.78 -0.82
C ASP A 50 -15.80 24.64 -2.02
N GLU A 51 -15.31 24.05 -3.13
CA GLU A 51 -16.06 23.68 -4.32
C GLU A 51 -15.71 22.28 -4.78
N ALA A 52 -16.58 21.64 -5.56
CA ALA A 52 -16.33 20.33 -6.14
C ALA A 52 -16.91 20.20 -7.55
N VAL A 53 -16.18 19.51 -8.44
CA VAL A 53 -16.57 19.31 -9.84
C VAL A 53 -16.46 17.82 -10.20
N CYS A 54 -17.54 17.25 -10.73
CA CYS A 54 -17.54 15.89 -11.28
C CYS A 54 -16.87 15.90 -12.67
N VAL A 55 -15.79 15.13 -12.83
CA VAL A 55 -15.00 15.04 -14.06
C VAL A 55 -15.30 13.80 -14.90
N GLY A 56 -16.28 13.00 -14.53
CA GLY A 56 -16.75 11.87 -15.31
C GLY A 56 -17.02 10.59 -14.50
N PRO A 57 -17.28 9.47 -15.19
CA PRO A 57 -17.59 8.19 -14.56
C PRO A 57 -16.34 7.54 -13.92
N ALA A 58 -16.58 6.55 -13.06
CA ALA A 58 -15.57 5.86 -12.24
C ALA A 58 -14.27 5.42 -12.94
N PRO A 59 -14.26 4.84 -14.16
CA PRO A 59 -13.02 4.44 -14.82
C PRO A 59 -12.06 5.64 -14.97
N THR A 60 -10.82 5.48 -14.48
CA THR A 60 -9.82 6.57 -14.40
C THR A 60 -9.53 7.25 -15.73
N GLY A 61 -9.50 6.50 -16.84
CA GLY A 61 -9.30 7.07 -18.18
C GLY A 61 -10.45 7.98 -18.66
N LYS A 62 -11.63 7.87 -18.04
CA LYS A 62 -12.81 8.70 -18.34
C LYS A 62 -13.04 9.81 -17.31
N SER A 63 -12.24 9.87 -16.26
CA SER A 63 -12.33 10.83 -15.15
C SER A 63 -10.97 11.46 -14.82
N TYR A 64 -10.24 10.92 -13.86
CA TYR A 64 -9.00 11.52 -13.32
C TYR A 64 -7.81 11.57 -14.30
N LEU A 65 -7.82 10.78 -15.37
CA LEU A 65 -6.84 10.85 -16.47
C LEU A 65 -7.38 11.62 -17.68
N ASN A 66 -8.64 12.06 -17.65
CA ASN A 66 -9.24 12.85 -18.70
C ASN A 66 -8.82 14.32 -18.53
N MET A 67 -7.72 14.70 -19.19
CA MET A 67 -7.18 16.05 -19.10
C MET A 67 -8.18 17.12 -19.57
N ASP A 68 -9.00 16.83 -20.58
CA ASP A 68 -9.96 17.81 -21.10
C ASP A 68 -11.03 18.14 -20.04
N ALA A 69 -11.58 17.12 -19.36
CA ALA A 69 -12.55 17.33 -18.28
C ALA A 69 -11.95 18.10 -17.10
N ILE A 70 -10.68 17.85 -16.77
CA ILE A 70 -9.98 18.58 -15.71
C ILE A 70 -9.73 20.05 -16.14
N MET A 71 -9.31 20.30 -17.38
CA MET A 71 -9.12 21.65 -17.90
C MET A 71 -10.45 22.43 -17.92
N ASP A 72 -11.57 21.78 -18.25
CA ASP A 72 -12.90 22.41 -18.20
C ASP A 72 -13.31 22.72 -16.74
N ALA A 73 -13.00 21.86 -15.78
CA ALA A 73 -13.21 22.14 -14.35
C ALA A 73 -12.40 23.36 -13.89
N ILE A 74 -11.14 23.48 -14.31
CA ILE A 74 -10.28 24.64 -14.01
C ILE A 74 -10.88 25.93 -14.58
N ARG A 75 -11.29 25.91 -15.84
CA ARG A 75 -11.89 27.10 -16.52
C ARG A 75 -13.19 27.52 -15.85
N SER A 76 -14.06 26.57 -15.52
CA SER A 76 -15.38 26.86 -14.92
C SER A 76 -15.29 27.41 -13.50
N THR A 77 -14.28 27.01 -12.73
CA THR A 77 -14.07 27.46 -11.34
C THR A 77 -13.10 28.62 -11.20
N GLY A 78 -12.34 28.94 -12.27
CA GLY A 78 -11.30 29.98 -12.24
C GLY A 78 -10.12 29.62 -11.34
N ALA A 79 -9.83 28.33 -11.14
CA ALA A 79 -8.70 27.88 -10.32
C ALA A 79 -7.37 28.38 -10.91
N GLN A 80 -6.51 28.95 -10.06
CA GLN A 80 -5.22 29.55 -10.48
C GLN A 80 -4.05 28.58 -10.35
N ALA A 81 -4.23 27.49 -9.59
CA ALA A 81 -3.19 26.49 -9.35
C ALA A 81 -3.79 25.08 -9.28
N VAL A 82 -3.01 24.09 -9.66
CA VAL A 82 -3.39 22.68 -9.58
C VAL A 82 -2.33 21.92 -8.80
N HIS A 83 -2.73 21.23 -7.72
CA HIS A 83 -1.92 20.22 -7.06
C HIS A 83 -2.32 18.84 -7.61
N PRO A 84 -1.43 18.11 -8.29
CA PRO A 84 -1.80 16.89 -9.02
C PRO A 84 -1.96 15.65 -8.11
N GLY A 85 -1.70 15.77 -6.81
CA GLY A 85 -1.61 14.63 -5.92
C GLY A 85 -0.28 13.87 -6.06
N TYR A 86 -0.28 12.57 -5.79
CA TYR A 86 0.89 11.68 -5.94
C TYR A 86 0.61 10.45 -6.81
N GLY A 87 -0.21 10.61 -7.84
CA GLY A 87 -0.55 9.61 -8.83
C GLY A 87 -1.21 10.28 -10.03
N PHE A 88 -1.91 9.52 -10.87
CA PHE A 88 -2.66 10.00 -12.03
C PHE A 88 -1.82 10.90 -12.96
N LEU A 89 -2.04 12.22 -12.93
CA LEU A 89 -1.37 13.19 -13.80
C LEU A 89 -0.16 13.87 -13.15
N SER A 90 0.28 13.45 -11.96
CA SER A 90 1.36 14.12 -11.22
C SER A 90 2.70 14.11 -11.94
N GLU A 91 2.98 13.09 -12.77
CA GLU A 91 4.18 12.94 -13.57
C GLU A 91 3.89 13.01 -15.07
N ASN A 92 2.76 13.64 -15.44
CA ASN A 92 2.36 13.78 -16.83
C ASN A 92 2.83 15.12 -17.40
N LYS A 93 3.82 15.06 -18.30
CA LYS A 93 4.40 16.26 -18.93
C LYS A 93 3.40 17.05 -19.77
N GLU A 94 2.48 16.37 -20.46
CA GLU A 94 1.49 17.04 -21.31
C GLU A 94 0.50 17.83 -20.47
N PHE A 95 0.08 17.29 -19.34
CA PHE A 95 -0.79 18.00 -18.41
C PHE A 95 -0.12 19.26 -17.85
N ALA A 96 1.14 19.17 -17.42
CA ALA A 96 1.90 20.34 -16.95
C ALA A 96 2.06 21.40 -18.06
N GLN A 97 2.27 20.99 -19.32
CA GLN A 97 2.34 21.90 -20.47
C GLN A 97 1.00 22.59 -20.75
N ARG A 98 -0.11 21.85 -20.71
CA ARG A 98 -1.45 22.41 -20.92
C ARG A 98 -1.79 23.47 -19.85
N LEU A 99 -1.48 23.20 -18.59
CA LEU A 99 -1.67 24.16 -17.50
C LEU A 99 -0.84 25.44 -17.73
N ALA A 100 0.43 25.28 -18.09
CA ALA A 100 1.32 26.42 -18.36
C ALA A 100 0.82 27.26 -19.54
N ALA A 101 0.29 26.62 -20.60
CA ALA A 101 -0.27 27.31 -21.76
C ALA A 101 -1.52 28.18 -21.41
N GLU A 102 -2.27 27.78 -20.39
CA GLU A 102 -3.42 28.56 -19.88
C GLU A 102 -3.08 29.48 -18.70
N GLY A 103 -1.79 29.61 -18.34
CA GLY A 103 -1.35 30.44 -17.22
C GLY A 103 -1.72 29.89 -15.84
N VAL A 104 -2.09 28.62 -15.75
CA VAL A 104 -2.43 27.93 -14.51
C VAL A 104 -1.18 27.30 -13.90
N MET A 105 -0.97 27.56 -12.61
CA MET A 105 0.22 27.11 -11.89
C MET A 105 0.15 25.60 -11.57
N PHE A 106 1.14 24.83 -12.02
CA PHE A 106 1.33 23.45 -11.59
C PHE A 106 2.10 23.43 -10.27
N VAL A 107 1.51 22.84 -9.21
CA VAL A 107 2.17 22.66 -7.90
C VAL A 107 3.00 21.38 -7.96
N GLY A 108 4.16 21.48 -8.60
CA GLY A 108 5.06 20.40 -8.93
C GLY A 108 6.29 20.93 -9.68
N PRO A 109 7.13 20.05 -10.20
CA PRO A 109 8.31 20.43 -10.99
C PRO A 109 7.94 20.88 -12.41
N ASP A 110 8.93 21.45 -13.09
CA ASP A 110 8.77 21.84 -14.48
C ASP A 110 8.73 20.61 -15.42
N THR A 111 8.13 20.80 -16.57
CA THR A 111 7.95 19.76 -17.60
C THR A 111 9.27 19.08 -18.00
N HIS A 112 10.38 19.87 -18.04
CA HIS A 112 11.71 19.32 -18.35
C HIS A 112 12.14 18.28 -17.33
N ALA A 113 12.00 18.54 -16.04
CA ALA A 113 12.38 17.61 -14.97
C ALA A 113 11.50 16.34 -15.00
N ILE A 114 10.19 16.49 -15.23
CA ILE A 114 9.27 15.35 -15.39
C ILE A 114 9.72 14.47 -16.57
N GLN A 115 10.03 15.05 -17.71
CA GLN A 115 10.46 14.31 -18.89
C GLN A 115 11.82 13.65 -18.69
N ALA A 116 12.79 14.35 -18.11
CA ALA A 116 14.17 13.88 -17.91
C ALA A 116 14.24 12.68 -16.96
N MET A 117 13.38 12.66 -15.93
CA MET A 117 13.37 11.60 -14.91
C MET A 117 12.37 10.49 -15.20
N GLY A 118 11.41 10.71 -16.11
CA GLY A 118 10.38 9.72 -16.45
C GLY A 118 10.84 8.56 -17.34
N ASP A 119 12.00 8.66 -17.99
CA ASP A 119 12.62 7.58 -18.77
C ASP A 119 13.83 7.01 -17.99
N LYS A 120 13.79 5.72 -17.66
CA LYS A 120 14.82 5.08 -16.80
C LYS A 120 16.22 5.08 -17.41
N ILE A 121 16.33 4.99 -18.75
CA ILE A 121 17.63 5.06 -19.43
C ILE A 121 18.16 6.49 -19.36
N GLN A 122 17.33 7.46 -19.70
CA GLN A 122 17.73 8.87 -19.67
C GLN A 122 18.04 9.34 -18.25
N SER A 123 17.21 8.99 -17.26
CA SER A 123 17.43 9.37 -15.87
C SER A 123 18.76 8.83 -15.32
N LYS A 124 19.11 7.57 -15.67
CA LYS A 124 20.39 6.96 -15.31
C LYS A 124 21.59 7.66 -15.95
N LEU A 125 21.51 8.03 -17.23
CA LEU A 125 22.56 8.79 -17.91
C LEU A 125 22.77 10.17 -17.27
N ILE A 126 21.69 10.85 -16.93
CA ILE A 126 21.75 12.15 -16.24
C ILE A 126 22.34 11.99 -14.85
N ALA A 127 21.90 10.97 -14.08
CA ALA A 127 22.44 10.70 -12.74
C ALA A 127 23.96 10.43 -12.80
N LYS A 128 24.41 9.62 -13.74
CA LYS A 128 25.83 9.34 -13.95
C LYS A 128 26.61 10.60 -14.32
N ALA A 129 26.08 11.43 -15.22
CA ALA A 129 26.69 12.70 -15.61
C ALA A 129 26.75 13.70 -14.45
N ALA A 130 25.78 13.64 -13.52
CA ALA A 130 25.75 14.44 -12.30
C ALA A 130 26.65 13.90 -11.18
N GLY A 131 27.37 12.79 -11.39
CA GLY A 131 28.23 12.18 -10.38
C GLY A 131 27.50 11.38 -9.31
N VAL A 132 26.25 10.97 -9.59
CA VAL A 132 25.45 10.12 -8.71
C VAL A 132 25.81 8.65 -8.95
N ASN A 133 25.95 7.88 -7.88
CA ASN A 133 26.22 6.45 -7.96
C ASN A 133 25.06 5.73 -8.67
N THR A 134 25.32 5.08 -9.79
CA THR A 134 24.31 4.32 -10.53
C THR A 134 24.57 2.81 -10.43
N ILE A 135 23.52 2.00 -10.51
CA ILE A 135 23.67 0.55 -10.57
C ILE A 135 24.55 0.20 -11.79
N PRO A 136 25.65 -0.57 -11.62
CA PRO A 136 26.46 -1.01 -12.75
C PRO A 136 25.61 -1.72 -13.80
N GLY A 137 25.75 -1.32 -15.07
CA GLY A 137 24.93 -1.86 -16.12
C GLY A 137 25.23 -1.25 -17.48
N PHE A 138 24.44 -1.58 -18.47
CA PHE A 138 24.55 -1.06 -19.81
C PHE A 138 23.81 0.28 -19.96
N ASP A 139 24.51 1.28 -20.46
CA ASP A 139 24.00 2.65 -20.61
C ASP A 139 23.34 2.82 -22.00
N GLY A 140 22.28 2.04 -22.30
CA GLY A 140 21.61 2.10 -23.57
C GLY A 140 20.43 1.15 -23.69
N VAL A 141 19.82 1.12 -24.86
CA VAL A 141 18.71 0.22 -25.19
C VAL A 141 19.26 -1.10 -25.72
N VAL A 142 18.87 -2.20 -25.11
CA VAL A 142 19.21 -3.55 -25.56
C VAL A 142 18.23 -3.95 -26.65
N LYS A 143 18.75 -4.36 -27.83
CA LYS A 143 17.92 -4.59 -29.03
C LYS A 143 17.60 -6.05 -29.29
N THR A 144 18.48 -6.96 -28.87
CA THR A 144 18.32 -8.40 -29.15
C THR A 144 18.66 -9.24 -27.93
N ALA A 145 18.14 -10.47 -27.89
CA ALA A 145 18.44 -11.42 -26.82
C ALA A 145 19.93 -11.78 -26.75
N GLU A 146 20.62 -11.86 -27.89
CA GLU A 146 22.05 -12.18 -27.93
C GLU A 146 22.92 -11.00 -27.44
N GLU A 147 22.51 -9.77 -27.75
CA GLU A 147 23.12 -8.57 -27.17
C GLU A 147 22.91 -8.52 -25.65
N ALA A 148 21.71 -8.90 -25.17
CA ALA A 148 21.40 -9.02 -23.75
C ALA A 148 22.34 -9.99 -23.04
N VAL A 149 22.58 -11.17 -23.59
CA VAL A 149 23.51 -12.17 -23.04
C VAL A 149 24.94 -11.62 -22.97
N LYS A 150 25.42 -11.00 -24.03
CA LYS A 150 26.77 -10.41 -24.04
C LYS A 150 26.92 -9.35 -22.96
N ILE A 151 25.95 -8.45 -22.85
CA ILE A 151 25.92 -7.41 -21.82
C ILE A 151 25.89 -8.04 -20.41
N ALA A 152 25.07 -9.07 -20.20
CA ALA A 152 24.97 -9.77 -18.92
C ALA A 152 26.28 -10.45 -18.52
N GLN A 153 27.00 -11.05 -19.48
CA GLN A 153 28.34 -11.62 -19.27
C GLN A 153 29.37 -10.54 -18.89
N ASP A 154 29.33 -9.39 -19.56
CA ASP A 154 30.24 -8.27 -19.29
C ASP A 154 29.99 -7.66 -17.89
N ILE A 155 28.73 -7.55 -17.45
CA ILE A 155 28.33 -7.07 -16.12
C ILE A 155 28.64 -8.12 -15.05
N GLY A 156 28.54 -9.39 -15.39
CA GLY A 156 28.61 -10.53 -14.49
C GLY A 156 27.28 -10.86 -13.82
N TYR A 157 26.90 -12.13 -13.84
CA TYR A 157 25.64 -12.63 -13.24
C TYR A 157 25.61 -12.50 -11.71
N PRO A 158 24.42 -12.42 -11.07
CA PRO A 158 23.11 -12.25 -11.69
C PRO A 158 22.88 -10.83 -12.20
N VAL A 159 21.97 -10.69 -13.20
CA VAL A 159 21.57 -9.42 -13.77
C VAL A 159 20.05 -9.22 -13.67
N MET A 160 19.63 -7.96 -13.68
CA MET A 160 18.23 -7.56 -13.74
C MET A 160 17.92 -6.98 -15.11
N ILE A 161 16.96 -7.56 -15.79
CA ILE A 161 16.38 -7.04 -17.04
C ILE A 161 15.17 -6.20 -16.67
N LYS A 162 15.08 -4.95 -17.17
CA LYS A 162 14.01 -3.99 -16.82
C LYS A 162 13.45 -3.32 -18.07
N ALA A 163 12.12 -3.11 -18.09
CA ALA A 163 11.50 -2.19 -19.04
C ALA A 163 11.97 -0.74 -18.79
N SER A 164 12.25 -0.01 -19.86
CA SER A 164 12.64 1.42 -19.79
C SER A 164 11.48 2.30 -19.33
N ALA A 165 10.27 1.99 -19.80
CA ALA A 165 9.05 2.67 -19.41
C ALA A 165 8.33 1.92 -18.27
N GLY A 166 7.56 2.65 -17.46
CA GLY A 166 6.69 2.09 -16.43
C GLY A 166 7.37 1.80 -15.09
N GLY A 167 6.56 1.38 -14.12
CA GLY A 167 6.92 1.12 -12.72
C GLY A 167 6.23 -0.12 -12.15
N GLY A 168 6.33 -0.33 -10.84
CA GLY A 168 5.60 -1.39 -10.13
C GLY A 168 6.07 -2.82 -10.42
N GLY A 169 7.29 -3.00 -10.93
CA GLY A 169 7.90 -4.32 -11.14
C GLY A 169 7.46 -5.07 -12.40
N LYS A 170 6.59 -4.50 -13.25
CA LYS A 170 6.23 -5.08 -14.54
C LYS A 170 7.40 -4.97 -15.54
N GLY A 171 7.60 -6.01 -16.35
CA GLY A 171 8.71 -6.08 -17.30
C GLY A 171 10.08 -6.19 -16.62
N MET A 172 10.13 -6.70 -15.38
CA MET A 172 11.37 -6.93 -14.63
C MET A 172 11.60 -8.42 -14.43
N ARG A 173 12.82 -8.90 -14.73
CA ARG A 173 13.23 -10.29 -14.50
C ARG A 173 14.69 -10.38 -14.09
N ILE A 174 14.95 -11.26 -13.12
CA ILE A 174 16.32 -11.63 -12.72
C ILE A 174 16.77 -12.76 -13.64
N ALA A 175 18.03 -12.71 -14.08
CA ALA A 175 18.65 -13.77 -14.86
C ALA A 175 19.99 -14.16 -14.22
N TRP A 176 20.18 -15.46 -14.03
CA TRP A 176 21.34 -16.05 -13.37
C TRP A 176 22.34 -16.66 -14.35
N ASN A 177 21.93 -16.79 -15.62
CA ASN A 177 22.70 -17.39 -16.70
C ASN A 177 22.23 -16.90 -18.06
N ASP A 178 22.93 -17.34 -19.13
CA ASP A 178 22.67 -16.95 -20.50
C ASP A 178 21.26 -17.33 -20.99
N GLU A 179 20.75 -18.51 -20.60
CA GLU A 179 19.46 -19.00 -21.04
C GLU A 179 18.31 -18.21 -20.41
N GLU A 180 18.39 -17.99 -19.11
CA GLU A 180 17.44 -17.12 -18.39
C GLU A 180 17.47 -15.68 -18.91
N THR A 181 18.63 -15.21 -19.37
CA THR A 181 18.75 -13.87 -19.98
C THR A 181 17.99 -13.79 -21.30
N ARG A 182 18.10 -14.81 -22.17
CA ARG A 182 17.36 -14.86 -23.45
C ARG A 182 15.85 -14.90 -23.21
N GLU A 183 15.40 -15.78 -22.33
CA GLU A 183 13.99 -15.89 -21.99
C GLU A 183 13.48 -14.62 -21.30
N GLY A 184 14.23 -14.11 -20.34
CA GLY A 184 13.91 -12.89 -19.60
C GLY A 184 13.80 -11.69 -20.52
N PHE A 185 14.71 -11.53 -21.48
CA PHE A 185 14.64 -10.47 -22.49
C PHE A 185 13.35 -10.56 -23.30
N ARG A 186 13.04 -11.76 -23.86
CA ARG A 186 11.85 -11.97 -24.69
C ARG A 186 10.56 -11.66 -23.94
N PHE A 187 10.40 -12.21 -22.73
CA PHE A 187 9.19 -12.00 -21.94
C PHE A 187 9.07 -10.56 -21.42
N SER A 188 10.17 -9.94 -20.98
CA SER A 188 10.14 -8.55 -20.52
C SER A 188 9.81 -7.58 -21.68
N SER A 189 10.31 -7.82 -22.89
CA SER A 189 9.98 -7.02 -24.07
C SER A 189 8.50 -7.13 -24.43
N GLN A 190 7.94 -8.35 -24.45
CA GLN A 190 6.51 -8.56 -24.73
C GLN A 190 5.62 -7.90 -23.67
N GLU A 191 5.97 -8.05 -22.41
CA GLU A 191 5.23 -7.44 -21.29
C GLU A 191 5.33 -5.92 -21.32
N ALA A 192 6.50 -5.37 -21.62
CA ALA A 192 6.72 -3.93 -21.76
C ALA A 192 5.91 -3.33 -22.91
N ALA A 193 5.94 -3.98 -24.08
CA ALA A 193 5.16 -3.57 -25.25
C ALA A 193 3.65 -3.56 -24.95
N SER A 194 3.14 -4.63 -24.32
CA SER A 194 1.71 -4.76 -24.03
C SER A 194 1.22 -3.83 -22.92
N SER A 195 2.05 -3.63 -21.88
CA SER A 195 1.66 -2.84 -20.70
C SER A 195 1.94 -1.33 -20.86
N PHE A 196 3.00 -0.97 -21.59
CA PHE A 196 3.49 0.41 -21.65
C PHE A 196 3.54 0.98 -23.07
N GLY A 197 3.33 0.15 -24.10
CA GLY A 197 3.49 0.55 -25.50
C GLY A 197 4.95 0.87 -25.89
N ASP A 198 5.92 0.47 -25.07
CA ASP A 198 7.35 0.69 -25.26
C ASP A 198 8.10 -0.60 -24.89
N ASP A 199 8.77 -1.21 -25.85
CA ASP A 199 9.47 -2.49 -25.70
C ASP A 199 10.95 -2.35 -25.33
N ARG A 200 11.44 -1.12 -25.11
CA ARG A 200 12.83 -0.86 -24.76
C ARG A 200 13.18 -1.43 -23.38
N LEU A 201 14.29 -2.16 -23.34
CA LEU A 201 14.82 -2.79 -22.15
C LEU A 201 16.21 -2.27 -21.80
N LEU A 202 16.53 -2.29 -20.51
CA LEU A 202 17.88 -2.08 -19.97
C LEU A 202 18.30 -3.27 -19.12
N ILE A 203 19.61 -3.47 -18.96
CA ILE A 203 20.20 -4.54 -18.14
C ILE A 203 21.16 -3.95 -17.15
N GLU A 204 21.03 -4.34 -15.89
CA GLU A 204 21.83 -3.88 -14.78
C GLU A 204 22.28 -5.05 -13.91
N LYS A 205 23.32 -4.83 -13.12
CA LYS A 205 23.69 -5.77 -12.05
C LYS A 205 22.52 -5.95 -11.08
N PHE A 206 22.21 -7.19 -10.76
CA PHE A 206 21.27 -7.47 -9.68
C PHE A 206 21.96 -7.21 -8.33
N ILE A 207 21.33 -6.39 -7.49
CA ILE A 207 21.78 -6.14 -6.13
C ILE A 207 20.99 -7.12 -5.23
N ASP A 208 21.72 -8.01 -4.57
CA ASP A 208 21.11 -9.02 -3.71
C ASP A 208 20.73 -8.43 -2.35
N ASN A 209 19.53 -8.80 -1.89
CA ASN A 209 18.99 -8.39 -0.58
C ASN A 209 19.22 -6.91 -0.22
N PRO A 210 18.90 -5.96 -1.13
CA PRO A 210 19.14 -4.56 -0.86
C PRO A 210 18.14 -4.01 0.14
N ARG A 211 18.52 -2.89 0.75
CA ARG A 211 17.55 -1.96 1.35
C ARG A 211 17.08 -0.98 0.31
N HIS A 212 15.83 -0.61 0.39
CA HIS A 212 15.24 0.48 -0.38
C HIS A 212 15.20 1.71 0.52
N ILE A 213 16.11 2.62 0.29
CA ILE A 213 16.23 3.87 1.06
C ILE A 213 16.09 5.04 0.10
N GLU A 214 15.32 6.02 0.48
CA GLU A 214 15.04 7.17 -0.37
C GLU A 214 15.31 8.49 0.33
N ILE A 215 15.69 9.50 -0.45
CA ILE A 215 15.97 10.84 0.04
C ILE A 215 14.88 11.80 -0.42
N GLN A 216 14.21 12.45 0.52
CA GLN A 216 13.31 13.55 0.22
C GLN A 216 14.11 14.77 -0.21
N VAL A 217 13.86 15.31 -1.39
CA VAL A 217 14.41 16.58 -1.84
C VAL A 217 13.35 17.66 -1.86
N LEU A 218 13.78 18.89 -1.64
CA LEU A 218 12.96 20.11 -1.77
C LEU A 218 13.80 21.15 -2.47
N ALA A 219 13.33 21.66 -3.62
CA ALA A 219 14.07 22.61 -4.42
C ALA A 219 13.19 23.77 -4.88
N ASP A 220 13.74 24.98 -4.97
CA ASP A 220 13.05 26.16 -5.44
C ASP A 220 13.37 26.52 -6.90
N LYS A 221 12.65 27.49 -7.45
CA LYS A 221 12.86 27.98 -8.82
C LYS A 221 14.10 28.88 -8.97
N HIS A 222 14.84 29.12 -7.86
CA HIS A 222 16.02 29.99 -7.81
C HIS A 222 17.33 29.19 -7.80
N GLY A 223 17.24 27.85 -7.86
CA GLY A 223 18.42 26.96 -7.90
C GLY A 223 18.87 26.47 -6.53
N SER A 224 18.15 26.80 -5.45
CA SER A 224 18.40 26.22 -4.13
C SER A 224 17.74 24.86 -4.02
N ALA A 225 18.44 23.89 -3.44
CA ALA A 225 17.92 22.55 -3.19
C ALA A 225 18.44 22.02 -1.85
N LEU A 226 17.54 21.34 -1.12
CA LEU A 226 17.80 20.71 0.18
C LEU A 226 17.43 19.23 0.13
N TRP A 227 18.09 18.44 0.95
CA TRP A 227 17.65 17.09 1.29
C TRP A 227 17.08 17.07 2.71
N LEU A 228 15.93 16.39 2.89
CA LEU A 228 15.14 16.39 4.13
C LEU A 228 15.21 15.03 4.83
N ASN A 229 16.39 14.47 4.87
CA ASN A 229 16.67 13.14 5.40
C ASN A 229 16.08 11.99 4.58
N GLU A 230 16.37 10.79 5.03
CA GLU A 230 15.96 9.56 4.36
C GLU A 230 14.68 8.99 4.96
N ARG A 231 14.07 8.11 4.16
CA ARG A 231 13.07 7.13 4.58
C ARG A 231 13.54 5.73 4.24
N GLU A 232 13.38 4.80 5.16
CA GLU A 232 13.61 3.36 4.99
C GLU A 232 12.30 2.73 4.49
N CYS A 233 12.31 2.21 3.28
CA CYS A 233 11.12 1.68 2.59
C CYS A 233 11.29 0.22 2.17
N SER A 234 12.11 -0.56 2.90
CA SER A 234 12.45 -1.94 2.54
C SER A 234 11.33 -2.94 2.78
N ILE A 235 10.36 -2.65 3.65
CA ILE A 235 9.22 -3.55 3.84
C ILE A 235 8.24 -3.39 2.68
N GLN A 236 8.35 -4.30 1.74
CA GLN A 236 7.63 -4.25 0.47
C GLN A 236 6.94 -5.57 0.17
N ARG A 237 5.86 -5.50 -0.57
CA ARG A 237 5.16 -6.64 -1.14
C ARG A 237 5.06 -6.46 -2.66
N ARG A 238 5.67 -7.38 -3.42
CA ARG A 238 5.71 -7.26 -4.90
C ARG A 238 6.13 -5.86 -5.36
N ASN A 239 7.21 -5.34 -4.79
CA ASN A 239 7.75 -3.98 -5.01
C ASN A 239 6.80 -2.83 -4.59
N GLN A 240 5.79 -3.08 -3.77
CA GLN A 240 4.93 -2.06 -3.17
C GLN A 240 5.29 -1.87 -1.71
N LYS A 241 5.55 -0.64 -1.29
CA LYS A 241 5.84 -0.26 0.10
C LYS A 241 4.64 -0.58 0.99
N VAL A 242 4.89 -1.13 2.17
CA VAL A 242 3.88 -1.55 3.15
C VAL A 242 4.09 -0.89 4.50
N VAL A 243 5.35 -0.83 4.95
CA VAL A 243 5.76 -0.12 6.17
C VAL A 243 7.00 0.70 5.84
N GLU A 244 7.00 1.95 6.23
CA GLU A 244 8.09 2.90 6.06
C GLU A 244 8.47 3.52 7.40
N GLU A 245 9.74 3.85 7.57
CA GLU A 245 10.22 4.57 8.76
C GLU A 245 11.23 5.66 8.42
N ALA A 246 11.31 6.67 9.27
CA ALA A 246 12.29 7.73 9.19
C ALA A 246 12.79 8.10 10.60
N PRO A 247 14.12 8.20 10.77
CA PRO A 247 15.20 7.88 9.83
C PRO A 247 15.41 6.36 9.67
N SER A 248 16.36 5.94 8.82
CA SER A 248 16.77 4.54 8.69
C SER A 248 17.63 4.09 9.88
N THR A 249 17.38 2.86 10.36
CA THR A 249 18.23 2.20 11.37
C THR A 249 19.59 1.81 10.83
N PHE A 250 19.74 1.75 9.51
CA PHE A 250 20.91 1.19 8.84
C PHE A 250 21.99 2.23 8.51
N LEU A 251 21.57 3.46 8.17
CA LEU A 251 22.49 4.48 7.72
C LEU A 251 23.24 5.15 8.89
N ASP A 252 24.56 5.23 8.76
CA ASP A 252 25.35 6.14 9.57
C ASP A 252 25.29 7.58 9.02
N PRO A 253 25.68 8.59 9.82
CA PRO A 253 25.59 10.00 9.42
C PRO A 253 26.40 10.35 8.15
N ALA A 254 27.51 9.65 7.88
CA ALA A 254 28.34 9.90 6.71
C ALA A 254 27.66 9.40 5.43
N THR A 255 27.14 8.19 5.45
CA THR A 255 26.38 7.60 4.33
C THR A 255 25.11 8.40 4.05
N ARG A 256 24.35 8.77 5.09
CA ARG A 256 23.17 9.65 4.97
C ARG A 256 23.49 10.94 4.26
N ARG A 257 24.57 11.61 4.66
CA ARG A 257 25.03 12.86 4.04
C ARG A 257 25.42 12.65 2.59
N ALA A 258 26.19 11.62 2.28
CA ALA A 258 26.61 11.32 0.91
C ALA A 258 25.41 11.05 -0.02
N MET A 259 24.41 10.31 0.45
CA MET A 259 23.16 10.09 -0.29
C MET A 259 22.38 11.40 -0.49
N GLY A 260 22.25 12.20 0.57
CA GLY A 260 21.59 13.50 0.52
C GLY A 260 22.26 14.47 -0.47
N GLU A 261 23.58 14.57 -0.44
CA GLU A 261 24.36 15.41 -1.35
C GLU A 261 24.19 14.96 -2.81
N GLN A 262 24.22 13.64 -3.08
CA GLN A 262 24.00 13.12 -4.43
C GLN A 262 22.54 13.35 -4.91
N ALA A 263 21.55 13.23 -4.03
CA ALA A 263 20.17 13.55 -4.35
C ALA A 263 19.98 15.03 -4.73
N VAL A 264 20.65 15.95 -4.01
CA VAL A 264 20.67 17.38 -4.35
C VAL A 264 21.41 17.65 -5.66
N GLN A 265 22.53 16.96 -5.92
CA GLN A 265 23.25 17.08 -7.19
C GLN A 265 22.36 16.69 -8.37
N LEU A 266 21.63 15.58 -8.25
CA LEU A 266 20.68 15.14 -9.28
C LEU A 266 19.56 16.17 -9.48
N ALA A 267 18.94 16.65 -8.40
CA ALA A 267 17.89 17.66 -8.48
C ALA A 267 18.36 18.93 -9.18
N LYS A 268 19.58 19.40 -8.88
CA LYS A 268 20.18 20.56 -9.56
C LYS A 268 20.49 20.30 -11.04
N ALA A 269 20.96 19.08 -11.37
CA ALA A 269 21.27 18.72 -12.77
C ALA A 269 20.06 18.76 -13.69
N VAL A 270 18.85 18.50 -13.15
CA VAL A 270 17.58 18.57 -13.91
C VAL A 270 16.81 19.86 -13.64
N GLN A 271 17.41 20.84 -12.96
CA GLN A 271 16.77 22.09 -12.57
C GLN A 271 15.43 21.88 -11.85
N TYR A 272 15.43 20.91 -10.93
CA TYR A 272 14.23 20.51 -10.21
C TYR A 272 13.69 21.66 -9.36
N SER A 273 12.36 21.75 -9.29
CA SER A 273 11.66 22.61 -8.35
C SER A 273 10.48 21.84 -7.73
N SER A 274 10.11 22.13 -6.49
CA SER A 274 9.09 21.45 -5.68
C SER A 274 9.66 20.34 -4.80
N ALA A 275 8.77 19.54 -4.18
CA ALA A 275 9.14 18.34 -3.46
C ALA A 275 9.28 17.16 -4.43
N GLY A 276 10.33 16.38 -4.27
CA GLY A 276 10.60 15.16 -5.03
C GLY A 276 11.40 14.17 -4.20
N THR A 277 11.55 12.96 -4.70
CA THR A 277 12.25 11.89 -3.97
C THR A 277 13.22 11.17 -4.87
N VAL A 278 14.45 10.99 -4.38
CA VAL A 278 15.47 10.17 -5.06
C VAL A 278 15.56 8.83 -4.33
N GLU A 279 15.27 7.76 -5.02
CA GLU A 279 15.28 6.40 -4.50
C GLU A 279 16.62 5.71 -4.77
N PHE A 280 17.11 5.00 -3.77
CA PHE A 280 18.37 4.25 -3.83
C PHE A 280 18.19 2.81 -3.36
N LEU A 281 18.94 1.90 -3.97
CA LEU A 281 19.22 0.59 -3.40
C LEU A 281 20.52 0.65 -2.61
N VAL A 282 20.51 0.13 -1.39
CA VAL A 282 21.69 0.13 -0.50
C VAL A 282 22.01 -1.33 -0.16
N ASP A 283 23.23 -1.76 -0.47
CA ASP A 283 23.70 -3.11 -0.17
C ASP A 283 24.14 -3.28 1.30
N SER A 284 24.47 -4.51 1.68
CA SER A 284 24.92 -4.84 3.04
C SER A 284 26.22 -4.14 3.47
N GLN A 285 26.99 -3.63 2.52
CA GLN A 285 28.25 -2.90 2.75
C GLN A 285 28.05 -1.39 2.77
N LYS A 286 26.79 -0.93 2.68
CA LYS A 286 26.39 0.49 2.61
C LYS A 286 26.81 1.19 1.32
N ASN A 287 27.14 0.44 0.24
CA ASN A 287 27.18 1.04 -1.07
C ASN A 287 25.76 1.34 -1.52
N PHE A 288 25.54 2.51 -2.07
CA PHE A 288 24.22 2.95 -2.50
C PHE A 288 24.22 3.31 -3.98
N TYR A 289 23.12 3.01 -4.64
CA TYR A 289 22.96 3.12 -6.08
C TYR A 289 21.61 3.74 -6.42
N PHE A 290 21.62 4.77 -7.25
CA PHE A 290 20.42 5.40 -7.78
C PHE A 290 19.51 4.39 -8.46
N LEU A 291 18.25 4.39 -8.07
CA LEU A 291 17.20 3.57 -8.66
C LEU A 291 16.33 4.40 -9.60
N GLU A 292 15.70 5.45 -9.07
CA GLU A 292 14.84 6.39 -9.82
C GLU A 292 14.61 7.68 -9.03
N MET A 293 14.05 8.70 -9.70
CA MET A 293 13.61 9.92 -9.06
C MET A 293 12.12 10.13 -9.33
N ASN A 294 11.33 10.15 -8.26
CA ASN A 294 9.91 10.50 -8.33
C ASN A 294 9.76 12.01 -8.33
N THR A 295 9.21 12.54 -9.44
CA THR A 295 9.07 13.97 -9.66
C THR A 295 7.75 14.52 -9.10
N ARG A 296 7.39 14.04 -7.91
CA ARG A 296 6.13 14.33 -7.21
C ARG A 296 6.28 14.16 -5.71
N LEU A 297 5.28 14.61 -4.97
CA LEU A 297 5.13 14.21 -3.57
C LEU A 297 4.86 12.72 -3.49
N GLN A 298 5.37 12.03 -2.48
CA GLN A 298 5.12 10.61 -2.26
C GLN A 298 4.11 10.36 -1.14
N VAL A 299 3.54 9.15 -1.11
CA VAL A 299 2.55 8.70 -0.12
C VAL A 299 3.10 8.86 1.29
N GLU A 300 4.34 8.45 1.51
CA GLU A 300 5.08 8.38 2.77
C GLU A 300 5.71 9.70 3.23
N HIS A 301 5.38 10.82 2.59
CA HIS A 301 5.85 12.14 3.02
C HIS A 301 5.58 12.47 4.51
N PRO A 302 4.51 11.96 5.15
CA PRO A 302 4.20 12.31 6.54
C PRO A 302 5.32 11.96 7.52
N ILE A 303 6.09 10.87 7.30
CA ILE A 303 7.18 10.51 8.23
C ILE A 303 8.34 11.51 8.16
N THR A 304 8.62 12.06 6.97
CA THR A 304 9.57 13.16 6.81
C THR A 304 9.07 14.42 7.51
N GLU A 305 7.78 14.77 7.36
CA GLU A 305 7.15 15.90 8.06
C GLU A 305 7.27 15.75 9.59
N CYS A 306 7.06 14.54 10.11
CA CYS A 306 7.16 14.27 11.56
C CYS A 306 8.57 14.53 12.10
N ILE A 307 9.63 14.06 11.43
CA ILE A 307 10.99 14.18 11.94
C ILE A 307 11.65 15.54 11.66
N THR A 308 11.14 16.28 10.65
CA THR A 308 11.69 17.60 10.29
C THR A 308 10.86 18.77 10.81
N GLY A 309 9.58 18.56 11.09
CA GLY A 309 8.63 19.62 11.46
C GLY A 309 8.17 20.48 10.27
N LEU A 310 8.52 20.11 9.03
CA LEU A 310 8.14 20.86 7.82
C LEU A 310 6.83 20.31 7.23
N ASP A 311 5.91 21.18 6.86
CA ASP A 311 4.72 20.83 6.04
C ASP A 311 5.15 20.89 4.56
N LEU A 312 5.33 19.73 3.93
CA LEU A 312 5.83 19.62 2.55
C LEU A 312 4.84 20.22 1.54
N VAL A 313 3.56 20.04 1.75
CA VAL A 313 2.53 20.63 0.88
C VAL A 313 2.58 22.16 0.94
N GLN A 314 2.78 22.73 2.13
CA GLN A 314 2.97 24.17 2.29
C GLN A 314 4.21 24.65 1.50
N GLN A 315 5.33 23.93 1.60
CA GLN A 315 6.54 24.30 0.84
C GLN A 315 6.31 24.20 -0.66
N MET A 316 5.64 23.15 -1.15
CA MET A 316 5.30 23.00 -2.57
C MET A 316 4.48 24.17 -3.09
N ILE A 317 3.45 24.60 -2.37
CA ILE A 317 2.60 25.75 -2.74
C ILE A 317 3.43 27.05 -2.77
N ARG A 318 4.29 27.27 -1.78
CA ARG A 318 5.17 28.44 -1.73
C ARG A 318 6.15 28.49 -2.90
N ILE A 319 6.78 27.35 -3.21
CA ILE A 319 7.72 27.22 -4.33
C ILE A 319 6.99 27.44 -5.66
N ALA A 320 5.82 26.84 -5.84
CA ALA A 320 5.01 27.03 -7.04
C ALA A 320 4.70 28.52 -7.26
N LYS A 321 4.39 29.26 -6.19
CA LYS A 321 4.15 30.71 -6.24
C LYS A 321 5.42 31.52 -6.54
N GLY A 322 6.61 30.90 -6.51
CA GLY A 322 7.90 31.56 -6.81
C GLY A 322 8.68 32.07 -5.59
N TYR A 323 8.26 31.69 -4.37
CA TYR A 323 9.03 32.03 -3.17
C TYR A 323 10.28 31.16 -3.07
N PRO A 324 11.44 31.74 -2.62
CA PRO A 324 12.64 30.96 -2.33
C PRO A 324 12.44 30.08 -1.09
N LEU A 325 13.30 29.08 -0.96
CA LEU A 325 13.39 28.25 0.25
C LEU A 325 13.75 29.14 1.45
N GLN A 326 13.09 28.88 2.59
CA GLN A 326 13.30 29.62 3.83
C GLN A 326 14.38 29.00 4.72
N HIS A 327 14.70 27.73 4.48
CA HIS A 327 15.63 26.93 5.28
C HIS A 327 16.92 26.70 4.54
N LYS A 328 18.01 26.57 5.29
CA LYS A 328 19.28 26.06 4.82
C LYS A 328 19.42 24.59 5.20
N GLN A 329 20.39 23.89 4.62
CA GLN A 329 20.61 22.48 4.93
C GLN A 329 20.90 22.24 6.42
N GLU A 330 21.62 23.15 7.07
CA GLU A 330 21.94 23.10 8.51
C GLU A 330 20.73 23.25 9.44
N ASP A 331 19.63 23.80 8.93
CA ASP A 331 18.37 24.00 9.67
C ASP A 331 17.48 22.74 9.67
N ILE A 332 17.82 21.71 8.87
CA ILE A 332 17.00 20.53 8.74
C ILE A 332 17.33 19.51 9.82
N PRO A 333 16.46 19.32 10.83
CA PRO A 333 16.73 18.42 11.94
C PRO A 333 16.38 16.97 11.61
N ILE A 334 16.81 16.07 12.49
CA ILE A 334 16.20 14.77 12.72
C ILE A 334 15.69 14.78 14.17
N ASN A 335 14.41 14.99 14.36
CA ASN A 335 13.77 14.97 15.69
C ASN A 335 12.96 13.70 15.85
N GLY A 336 13.40 12.82 16.75
CA GLY A 336 12.70 11.59 17.05
C GLY A 336 12.66 10.59 15.88
N TRP A 337 11.60 9.80 15.84
CA TRP A 337 11.40 8.70 14.90
C TRP A 337 9.94 8.61 14.49
N ALA A 338 9.68 8.38 13.22
CA ALA A 338 8.33 8.19 12.70
C ALA A 338 8.22 6.87 11.91
N ILE A 339 7.07 6.22 12.03
CA ILE A 339 6.75 4.98 11.31
C ILE A 339 5.40 5.17 10.63
N GLU A 340 5.30 4.81 9.36
CA GLU A 340 4.06 4.76 8.60
C GLU A 340 3.72 3.32 8.28
N SER A 341 2.45 2.95 8.44
CA SER A 341 1.89 1.68 8.00
C SER A 341 0.76 1.95 7.01
N ARG A 342 0.84 1.35 5.83
CA ARG A 342 -0.21 1.47 4.82
C ARG A 342 -1.32 0.47 5.08
N VAL A 343 -2.49 0.97 5.49
CA VAL A 343 -3.65 0.13 5.73
C VAL A 343 -4.42 -0.07 4.43
N TYR A 344 -4.51 -1.33 4.01
CA TYR A 344 -5.17 -1.74 2.76
C TYR A 344 -6.40 -2.61 3.01
N ALA A 345 -7.43 -2.44 2.19
CA ALA A 345 -8.55 -3.38 2.09
C ALA A 345 -8.11 -4.61 1.27
N GLU A 346 -7.31 -5.47 1.87
CA GLU A 346 -6.73 -6.67 1.25
C GLU A 346 -6.70 -7.81 2.25
N ASP A 347 -6.89 -9.04 1.76
CA ASP A 347 -6.85 -10.24 2.58
C ASP A 347 -5.40 -10.77 2.69
N PRO A 348 -4.74 -10.59 3.84
CA PRO A 348 -3.36 -11.03 4.00
C PRO A 348 -3.20 -12.56 4.02
N TYR A 349 -4.29 -13.30 4.30
CA TYR A 349 -4.29 -14.77 4.35
C TYR A 349 -4.37 -15.42 2.96
N LYS A 350 -4.69 -14.64 1.91
CA LYS A 350 -4.74 -15.10 0.53
C LYS A 350 -3.56 -14.54 -0.25
N SER A 351 -2.40 -15.19 -0.15
CA SER A 351 -1.17 -14.85 -0.88
C SER A 351 -0.78 -13.36 -0.79
N PHE A 352 -0.90 -12.76 0.42
CA PHE A 352 -0.65 -11.35 0.67
C PHE A 352 -1.50 -10.37 -0.15
N GLY A 353 -2.78 -10.63 -0.25
CA GLY A 353 -3.70 -9.61 -0.62
C GLY A 353 -4.41 -9.80 -1.93
N LEU A 354 -5.52 -10.52 -1.84
CA LEU A 354 -6.61 -10.23 -2.76
C LEU A 354 -7.32 -8.97 -2.25
N PRO A 355 -7.65 -8.00 -3.14
CA PRO A 355 -8.44 -6.84 -2.77
C PRO A 355 -9.77 -7.25 -2.18
N SER A 356 -10.16 -6.60 -1.09
CA SER A 356 -11.47 -6.75 -0.47
C SER A 356 -12.29 -5.51 -0.75
N ILE A 357 -13.38 -5.68 -1.46
CA ILE A 357 -14.32 -4.62 -1.79
C ILE A 357 -15.55 -4.73 -0.92
N GLY A 358 -16.21 -3.62 -0.71
CA GLY A 358 -17.43 -3.58 0.08
C GLY A 358 -17.62 -2.25 0.79
N ARG A 359 -18.71 -2.17 1.55
CA ARG A 359 -19.07 -1.00 2.31
C ARG A 359 -18.55 -1.11 3.74
N LEU A 360 -17.90 -0.06 4.22
CA LEU A 360 -17.47 0.03 5.61
C LEU A 360 -18.69 0.15 6.52
N SER A 361 -18.95 -0.91 7.29
CA SER A 361 -20.05 -0.92 8.26
C SER A 361 -19.67 -0.24 9.59
N GLN A 362 -18.37 -0.18 9.89
CA GLN A 362 -17.81 0.54 11.03
C GLN A 362 -16.39 0.98 10.71
N TYR A 363 -16.07 2.23 11.05
CA TYR A 363 -14.75 2.81 10.83
C TYR A 363 -14.43 3.79 11.95
N GLN A 364 -13.38 3.50 12.73
CA GLN A 364 -12.91 4.35 13.81
C GLN A 364 -11.40 4.40 13.82
N GLU A 365 -10.86 5.58 13.58
CA GLU A 365 -9.42 5.86 13.63
C GLU A 365 -8.92 5.97 15.07
N PRO A 366 -7.67 5.56 15.38
CA PRO A 366 -7.10 5.60 16.72
C PRO A 366 -6.61 7.01 17.14
N LEU A 367 -7.38 8.05 16.84
CA LEU A 367 -7.01 9.46 17.07
C LEU A 367 -7.09 9.89 18.54
N ASN A 368 -7.61 9.05 19.42
CA ASN A 368 -7.57 9.23 20.87
C ASN A 368 -6.16 9.00 21.48
N LEU A 369 -5.25 8.41 20.71
CA LEU A 369 -3.87 8.18 21.10
C LEU A 369 -3.00 9.39 20.74
N SER A 370 -2.07 9.76 21.63
CA SER A 370 -1.13 10.86 21.36
C SER A 370 -0.07 10.47 20.34
N ASN A 371 0.36 11.42 19.51
CA ASN A 371 1.39 11.22 18.49
C ASN A 371 1.02 10.17 17.42
N VAL A 372 -0.28 10.06 17.15
CA VAL A 372 -0.85 9.28 16.06
C VAL A 372 -1.45 10.24 15.05
N ARG A 373 -1.09 10.05 13.77
CA ARG A 373 -1.69 10.74 12.62
C ARG A 373 -2.30 9.70 11.70
N VAL A 374 -3.51 9.96 11.25
CA VAL A 374 -4.16 9.16 10.21
C VAL A 374 -4.49 10.08 9.04
N ASP A 375 -3.91 9.76 7.89
CA ASP A 375 -4.31 10.36 6.64
C ASP A 375 -5.25 9.37 5.93
N SER A 376 -6.54 9.65 6.01
CA SER A 376 -7.63 8.82 5.50
C SER A 376 -8.61 9.71 4.74
N GLY A 377 -9.22 9.17 3.70
CA GLY A 377 -10.23 9.87 2.89
C GLY A 377 -11.58 9.21 2.94
N ILE A 378 -11.79 8.30 3.86
CA ILE A 378 -13.01 7.51 4.01
C ILE A 378 -13.63 7.72 5.40
N GLN A 379 -14.85 7.30 5.54
CA GLN A 379 -15.63 7.34 6.79
C GLN A 379 -16.55 6.12 6.85
N GLU A 380 -17.19 5.91 7.98
CA GLU A 380 -18.23 4.89 8.10
C GLU A 380 -19.29 5.08 6.99
N GLY A 381 -19.67 3.99 6.34
CA GLY A 381 -20.58 3.99 5.19
C GLY A 381 -19.92 4.25 3.83
N SER A 382 -18.61 4.53 3.77
CA SER A 382 -17.88 4.64 2.50
C SER A 382 -17.74 3.27 1.83
N ASP A 383 -17.75 3.26 0.50
CA ASP A 383 -17.54 2.06 -0.31
C ASP A 383 -16.09 1.98 -0.78
N ILE A 384 -15.45 0.82 -0.61
CA ILE A 384 -14.16 0.52 -1.21
C ILE A 384 -14.41 -0.01 -2.62
N SER A 385 -14.01 0.80 -3.61
CA SER A 385 -14.31 0.58 -5.03
C SER A 385 -13.27 -0.32 -5.73
N ILE A 386 -13.71 -1.08 -6.73
CA ILE A 386 -12.83 -1.87 -7.61
C ILE A 386 -11.97 -1.01 -8.56
N TYR A 387 -12.34 0.25 -8.76
CA TYR A 387 -11.72 1.11 -9.78
C TYR A 387 -10.41 1.74 -9.34
N TYR A 388 -10.13 1.77 -8.02
CA TYR A 388 -8.98 2.47 -7.43
C TYR A 388 -8.12 1.54 -6.59
N ASP A 389 -7.02 2.07 -6.08
CA ASP A 389 -6.15 1.37 -5.14
C ASP A 389 -6.93 1.05 -3.83
N PRO A 390 -6.77 -0.15 -3.25
CA PRO A 390 -7.50 -0.54 -2.03
C PRO A 390 -6.98 0.12 -0.75
N MET A 391 -6.14 1.14 -0.81
CA MET A 391 -5.60 1.82 0.36
C MET A 391 -6.72 2.53 1.13
N ILE A 392 -6.90 2.14 2.39
CA ILE A 392 -7.85 2.74 3.34
C ILE A 392 -7.29 4.00 3.96
N SER A 393 -6.07 3.90 4.49
CA SER A 393 -5.42 5.00 5.19
C SER A 393 -3.90 4.79 5.28
N LYS A 394 -3.22 5.88 5.63
CA LYS A 394 -1.85 5.87 6.12
C LYS A 394 -1.89 6.12 7.63
N LEU A 395 -1.45 5.14 8.39
CA LEU A 395 -1.33 5.25 9.84
C LEU A 395 0.11 5.62 10.18
N VAL A 396 0.31 6.77 10.79
CA VAL A 396 1.63 7.30 11.13
C VAL A 396 1.74 7.49 12.62
N THR A 397 2.83 7.03 13.21
CA THR A 397 3.15 7.23 14.61
C THR A 397 4.51 7.89 14.79
N TYR A 398 4.64 8.65 15.85
CA TYR A 398 5.85 9.39 16.19
C TYR A 398 6.24 9.15 17.65
N GLY A 399 7.55 9.05 17.88
CA GLY A 399 8.14 8.97 19.23
C GLY A 399 9.48 9.69 19.29
N ALA A 400 9.94 10.05 20.48
CA ALA A 400 11.29 10.60 20.67
C ALA A 400 12.36 9.55 20.33
N THR A 401 12.01 8.28 20.43
CA THR A 401 12.84 7.13 20.07
C THR A 401 12.08 6.18 19.14
N ARG A 402 12.83 5.32 18.42
CA ARG A 402 12.22 4.28 17.58
C ARG A 402 11.33 3.32 18.40
N ALA A 403 11.78 2.95 19.60
CA ALA A 403 11.01 2.06 20.48
C ALA A 403 9.65 2.69 20.88
N GLU A 404 9.61 3.98 21.15
CA GLU A 404 8.35 4.68 21.42
C GLU A 404 7.44 4.75 20.19
N ALA A 405 8.00 5.00 18.99
CA ALA A 405 7.22 5.02 17.75
C ALA A 405 6.63 3.63 17.44
N LEU A 406 7.41 2.56 17.66
CA LEU A 406 6.96 1.16 17.53
C LEU A 406 5.84 0.82 18.51
N ALA A 407 6.01 1.12 19.79
CA ALA A 407 4.97 0.86 20.81
C ALA A 407 3.67 1.61 20.49
N LYS A 408 3.76 2.86 20.01
CA LYS A 408 2.58 3.61 19.57
C LYS A 408 1.95 3.04 18.29
N MET A 409 2.74 2.49 17.38
CA MET A 409 2.20 1.83 16.17
C MET A 409 1.45 0.56 16.56
N GLU A 410 1.98 -0.23 17.48
CA GLU A 410 1.31 -1.40 18.03
C GLU A 410 -0.02 -1.01 18.67
N ASP A 411 -0.01 -0.04 19.58
CA ASP A 411 -1.23 0.48 20.23
C ASP A 411 -2.23 1.03 19.20
N ALA A 412 -1.76 1.77 18.20
CA ALA A 412 -2.63 2.36 17.18
C ALA A 412 -3.28 1.29 16.30
N LEU A 413 -2.54 0.27 15.88
CA LEU A 413 -3.08 -0.85 15.12
C LEU A 413 -4.12 -1.62 15.94
N ASP A 414 -3.86 -1.86 17.24
CA ASP A 414 -4.76 -2.56 18.15
C ASP A 414 -6.07 -1.77 18.45
N ASN A 415 -6.04 -0.45 18.31
CA ASN A 415 -7.19 0.43 18.52
C ASN A 415 -7.89 0.84 17.20
N TYR A 416 -7.44 0.37 16.05
CA TYR A 416 -8.02 0.70 14.76
C TYR A 416 -9.21 -0.19 14.43
N VAL A 417 -10.40 0.38 14.26
CA VAL A 417 -11.61 -0.39 13.95
C VAL A 417 -12.00 -0.22 12.49
N ILE A 418 -11.95 -1.32 11.74
CA ILE A 418 -12.40 -1.40 10.34
C ILE A 418 -13.28 -2.64 10.20
N ARG A 419 -14.53 -2.47 9.78
CA ARG A 419 -15.48 -3.57 9.54
C ARG A 419 -16.21 -3.37 8.23
N GLY A 420 -16.61 -4.47 7.61
CA GLY A 420 -17.29 -4.50 6.30
C GLY A 420 -16.38 -4.95 5.16
N VAL A 421 -15.07 -4.83 5.34
CA VAL A 421 -14.04 -5.34 4.42
C VAL A 421 -12.95 -6.08 5.18
N THR A 422 -12.26 -7.00 4.51
CA THR A 422 -11.02 -7.59 5.04
C THR A 422 -9.86 -6.60 4.82
N HIS A 423 -8.96 -6.51 5.78
CA HIS A 423 -7.85 -5.55 5.77
C HIS A 423 -6.55 -6.19 6.24
N ASN A 424 -5.43 -5.53 5.96
CA ASN A 424 -4.08 -6.05 6.23
C ASN A 424 -3.53 -5.70 7.65
N ILE A 425 -4.31 -5.08 8.53
CA ILE A 425 -3.85 -4.72 9.89
C ILE A 425 -3.22 -5.91 10.64
N PRO A 426 -3.77 -7.15 10.57
CA PRO A 426 -3.13 -8.31 11.19
C PRO A 426 -1.68 -8.52 10.73
N LEU A 427 -1.41 -8.37 9.44
CA LEU A 427 -0.06 -8.48 8.89
C LEU A 427 0.84 -7.31 9.35
N LEU A 428 0.32 -6.09 9.34
CA LEU A 428 1.06 -4.91 9.80
C LEU A 428 1.51 -5.06 11.25
N ARG A 429 0.62 -5.55 12.11
CA ARG A 429 0.93 -5.79 13.50
C ARG A 429 2.04 -6.83 13.69
N GLU A 430 1.99 -7.93 12.95
CA GLU A 430 3.05 -8.95 12.99
C GLU A 430 4.39 -8.41 12.49
N ILE A 431 4.40 -7.58 11.46
CA ILE A 431 5.63 -6.93 10.97
C ILE A 431 6.24 -6.06 12.05
N ILE A 432 5.44 -5.17 12.66
CA ILE A 432 5.91 -4.18 13.66
C ILE A 432 6.48 -4.88 14.91
N THR A 433 5.92 -6.01 15.32
CA THR A 433 6.35 -6.77 16.50
C THR A 433 7.39 -7.85 16.17
N HIS A 434 7.70 -8.07 14.90
CA HIS A 434 8.67 -9.11 14.49
C HIS A 434 10.08 -8.78 14.99
N PRO A 435 10.84 -9.74 15.58
CA PRO A 435 12.17 -9.49 16.13
C PRO A 435 13.16 -8.88 15.13
N ARG A 436 13.14 -9.31 13.86
CA ARG A 436 13.99 -8.73 12.81
C ARG A 436 13.62 -7.27 12.51
N PHE A 437 12.33 -6.93 12.51
CA PHE A 437 11.91 -5.54 12.31
C PHE A 437 12.32 -4.67 13.51
N ILE A 438 12.10 -5.15 14.72
CA ILE A 438 12.51 -4.46 15.96
C ILE A 438 14.02 -4.21 15.99
N SER A 439 14.83 -5.19 15.59
CA SER A 439 16.30 -5.05 15.52
C SER A 439 16.79 -4.21 14.34
N GLY A 440 15.90 -3.91 13.36
CA GLY A 440 16.28 -3.21 12.12
C GLY A 440 16.95 -4.11 11.08
N ASP A 441 16.89 -5.44 11.23
CA ASP A 441 17.38 -6.40 10.24
C ASP A 441 16.32 -6.64 9.15
N ILE A 442 16.21 -5.68 8.25
CA ILE A 442 15.20 -5.65 7.18
C ILE A 442 15.85 -5.46 5.81
N THR A 443 15.29 -6.09 4.80
CA THR A 443 15.65 -5.95 3.39
C THR A 443 14.38 -5.98 2.54
N THR A 444 14.48 -5.74 1.24
CA THR A 444 13.35 -5.87 0.32
C THR A 444 12.76 -7.29 0.25
N ASN A 445 13.52 -8.29 0.70
CA ASN A 445 13.08 -9.69 0.77
C ASN A 445 12.50 -10.08 2.14
N PHE A 446 12.31 -9.15 3.06
CA PHE A 446 11.81 -9.44 4.42
C PHE A 446 10.52 -10.28 4.41
N LEU A 447 9.49 -9.88 3.67
CA LEU A 447 8.21 -10.59 3.66
C LEU A 447 8.31 -12.01 3.06
N PRO A 448 8.94 -12.25 1.90
CA PRO A 448 9.16 -13.60 1.39
C PRO A 448 9.99 -14.49 2.32
N GLU A 449 10.97 -13.94 3.02
CA GLU A 449 11.81 -14.69 3.96
C GLU A 449 11.08 -15.07 5.25
N VAL A 450 10.30 -14.14 5.81
CA VAL A 450 9.56 -14.36 7.05
C VAL A 450 8.30 -15.22 6.81
N TYR A 451 7.65 -15.06 5.66
CA TYR A 451 6.41 -15.74 5.31
C TYR A 451 6.53 -16.51 3.97
N PRO A 452 7.42 -17.51 3.87
CA PRO A 452 7.68 -18.22 2.60
C PRO A 452 6.45 -18.98 2.06
N SER A 453 5.56 -19.43 2.95
CA SER A 453 4.29 -20.10 2.60
C SER A 453 3.06 -19.16 2.62
N GLY A 454 3.30 -17.86 2.76
CA GLY A 454 2.24 -16.87 2.96
C GLY A 454 1.98 -16.58 4.44
N PHE A 455 1.16 -15.55 4.69
CA PHE A 455 0.77 -15.14 6.03
C PHE A 455 -0.35 -16.03 6.57
N HIS A 456 -0.17 -16.63 7.73
CA HIS A 456 -1.14 -17.54 8.37
C HIS A 456 -1.73 -16.99 9.67
N GLY A 457 -1.42 -15.73 9.99
CA GLY A 457 -1.84 -15.08 11.24
C GLY A 457 -0.94 -15.41 12.42
N HIS A 458 -1.25 -14.77 13.54
CA HIS A 458 -0.55 -14.97 14.80
C HIS A 458 -0.94 -16.29 15.44
N GLN A 459 0.06 -17.09 15.86
CA GLN A 459 -0.19 -18.28 16.67
C GLN A 459 -0.23 -17.87 18.13
N LEU A 460 -1.40 -17.99 18.73
CA LEU A 460 -1.58 -17.67 20.15
C LEU A 460 -0.77 -18.62 21.03
N ALA A 461 0.02 -18.06 21.94
CA ALA A 461 0.59 -18.80 23.05
C ALA A 461 -0.52 -19.40 23.93
N THR A 462 -0.21 -20.45 24.70
CA THR A 462 -1.20 -21.16 25.53
C THR A 462 -1.98 -20.21 26.44
N ASP A 463 -1.30 -19.26 27.06
CA ASP A 463 -1.93 -18.32 27.99
C ASP A 463 -2.85 -17.33 27.25
N SER A 464 -2.39 -16.74 26.14
CA SER A 464 -3.23 -15.85 25.30
C SER A 464 -4.44 -16.58 24.71
N ARG A 465 -4.31 -17.87 24.37
CA ARG A 465 -5.44 -18.70 23.96
C ARG A 465 -6.46 -18.88 25.06
N ARG A 466 -6.01 -19.14 26.29
CA ARG A 466 -6.90 -19.26 27.47
C ARG A 466 -7.66 -17.97 27.74
N GLU A 467 -6.96 -16.84 27.67
CA GLU A 467 -7.56 -15.51 27.84
C GLU A 467 -8.62 -15.22 26.78
N LEU A 468 -8.35 -15.53 25.51
CA LEU A 468 -9.31 -15.39 24.42
C LEU A 468 -10.56 -16.25 24.66
N LEU A 469 -10.39 -17.53 25.01
CA LEU A 469 -11.50 -18.44 25.26
C LEU A 469 -12.33 -17.98 26.48
N ALA A 470 -11.70 -17.53 27.55
CA ALA A 470 -12.37 -16.99 28.72
C ALA A 470 -13.16 -15.72 28.40
N SER A 471 -12.56 -14.81 27.63
CA SER A 471 -13.22 -13.58 27.17
C SER A 471 -14.43 -13.87 26.30
N ALA A 472 -14.32 -14.81 25.36
CA ALA A 472 -15.43 -15.22 24.49
C ALA A 472 -16.58 -15.83 25.27
N ALA A 473 -16.29 -16.69 26.26
CA ALA A 473 -17.31 -17.27 27.13
C ALA A 473 -18.00 -16.21 28.00
N ALA A 474 -17.24 -15.27 28.57
CA ALA A 474 -17.78 -14.16 29.36
C ALA A 474 -18.68 -13.24 28.52
N LEU A 475 -18.27 -12.90 27.30
CA LEU A 475 -19.07 -12.12 26.36
C LEU A 475 -20.39 -12.84 25.98
N TYR A 476 -20.33 -14.15 25.76
CA TYR A 476 -21.52 -14.95 25.48
C TYR A 476 -22.49 -14.90 26.66
N ILE A 477 -22.00 -15.08 27.89
CA ILE A 477 -22.82 -14.99 29.10
C ILE A 477 -23.41 -13.59 29.26
N ALA A 478 -22.61 -12.54 29.07
CA ALA A 478 -23.10 -11.15 29.15
C ALA A 478 -24.21 -10.88 28.11
N ALA A 479 -24.06 -11.38 26.89
CA ALA A 479 -25.07 -11.26 25.83
C ALA A 479 -26.35 -12.01 26.19
N GLN A 480 -26.27 -13.23 26.73
CA GLN A 480 -27.42 -14.02 27.18
C GLN A 480 -28.17 -13.33 28.32
N LEU A 481 -27.45 -12.83 29.31
CA LEU A 481 -28.04 -12.09 30.44
C LEU A 481 -28.72 -10.80 29.98
N ARG A 482 -28.12 -10.09 29.00
CA ARG A 482 -28.75 -8.93 28.37
C ARG A 482 -30.06 -9.32 27.67
N SER A 483 -30.07 -10.42 26.91
CA SER A 483 -31.26 -10.91 26.21
C SER A 483 -32.39 -11.26 27.18
N GLN A 484 -32.08 -11.89 28.32
CA GLN A 484 -33.06 -12.22 29.35
C GLN A 484 -33.75 -10.98 29.95
N ARG A 485 -33.02 -9.83 30.05
CA ARG A 485 -33.62 -8.56 30.52
C ARG A 485 -34.73 -8.04 29.61
N PHE A 486 -34.70 -8.35 28.32
CA PHE A 486 -35.75 -7.95 27.38
C PHE A 486 -36.92 -8.92 27.33
N LEU A 487 -36.73 -10.18 27.77
CA LEU A 487 -37.78 -11.21 27.77
C LEU A 487 -38.60 -11.25 29.08
N ALA A 488 -38.05 -10.70 30.16
CA ALA A 488 -38.70 -10.76 31.46
C ALA A 488 -39.42 -9.44 31.79
N ASN A 489 -40.73 -9.51 31.90
CA ASN A 489 -41.59 -8.53 32.59
C ASN A 489 -41.31 -8.51 34.13
N SER A 490 -40.12 -8.89 34.58
CA SER A 490 -39.78 -9.00 36.00
C SER A 490 -39.09 -7.75 36.50
N LEU A 491 -39.78 -7.12 37.44
CA LEU A 491 -39.36 -5.97 38.27
C LEU A 491 -38.15 -6.25 39.21
N HIS A 492 -37.37 -7.29 38.99
CA HIS A 492 -36.35 -7.69 39.95
C HIS A 492 -34.92 -7.66 39.39
N SER A 493 -34.13 -6.83 40.06
CA SER A 493 -32.68 -6.74 40.15
C SER A 493 -31.91 -6.25 38.94
N HIS A 494 -31.37 -5.04 39.08
CA HIS A 494 -30.16 -4.59 38.44
C HIS A 494 -28.95 -5.41 38.95
N SER A 495 -28.82 -6.66 38.55
CA SER A 495 -27.58 -7.38 38.74
C SER A 495 -26.59 -6.94 37.65
N THR A 496 -25.79 -5.95 37.98
CA THR A 496 -24.51 -5.71 37.27
C THR A 496 -23.60 -6.87 37.66
N PHE A 497 -23.18 -7.67 36.70
CA PHE A 497 -22.16 -8.68 36.96
C PHE A 497 -20.79 -8.01 36.79
N PRO A 498 -20.06 -7.74 37.88
CA PRO A 498 -18.76 -7.10 37.81
C PRO A 498 -17.71 -8.04 37.20
N SER A 499 -17.89 -9.34 37.33
CA SER A 499 -16.98 -10.35 36.76
C SER A 499 -17.69 -11.65 36.43
N VAL A 500 -17.10 -12.45 35.53
CA VAL A 500 -17.51 -13.80 35.17
C VAL A 500 -16.34 -14.74 35.39
N GLN A 501 -16.54 -15.85 36.11
CA GLN A 501 -15.56 -16.90 36.27
C GLN A 501 -15.76 -17.96 35.19
N VAL A 502 -14.70 -18.27 34.48
CA VAL A 502 -14.66 -19.27 33.41
C VAL A 502 -13.57 -20.29 33.72
N GLU A 503 -13.87 -21.55 33.54
CA GLU A 503 -12.88 -22.63 33.65
C GLU A 503 -12.38 -22.98 32.24
N VAL A 504 -11.07 -22.87 32.04
CA VAL A 504 -10.42 -23.18 30.76
C VAL A 504 -9.22 -24.07 31.04
N ASP A 505 -9.15 -25.24 30.44
CA ASP A 505 -8.05 -26.21 30.61
C ASP A 505 -7.71 -26.49 32.10
N ALA A 506 -8.74 -26.73 32.91
CA ALA A 506 -8.63 -26.95 34.37
C ALA A 506 -8.11 -25.76 35.19
N GLY A 507 -7.99 -24.56 34.60
CA GLY A 507 -7.66 -23.32 35.30
C GLY A 507 -8.87 -22.39 35.42
N ARG A 508 -9.02 -21.72 36.57
CA ARG A 508 -10.06 -20.68 36.73
C ARG A 508 -9.54 -19.35 36.25
N VAL A 509 -10.33 -18.69 35.41
CA VAL A 509 -10.06 -17.37 34.86
C VAL A 509 -11.23 -16.45 35.25
N GLU A 510 -10.94 -15.35 35.90
CA GLU A 510 -11.93 -14.32 36.18
C GLU A 510 -11.84 -13.21 35.13
N VAL A 511 -12.95 -12.91 34.47
CA VAL A 511 -13.05 -11.85 33.47
C VAL A 511 -13.95 -10.76 34.01
N SER A 512 -13.45 -9.54 34.10
CA SER A 512 -14.19 -8.35 34.52
C SER A 512 -14.02 -7.22 33.49
N GLY A 513 -14.96 -6.30 33.44
CA GLY A 513 -14.89 -5.15 32.56
C GLY A 513 -16.20 -4.38 32.44
N GLU A 514 -16.16 -3.30 31.69
CA GLU A 514 -17.36 -2.57 31.32
C GLU A 514 -18.03 -3.27 30.12
N TRP A 515 -19.16 -3.94 30.39
CA TRP A 515 -19.87 -4.74 29.40
C TRP A 515 -20.71 -3.87 28.43
N ASN A 516 -20.08 -2.93 27.76
CA ASN A 516 -20.74 -2.15 26.70
C ASN A 516 -20.67 -2.87 25.37
N LEU A 517 -21.60 -3.77 25.13
CA LEU A 517 -21.67 -4.57 23.89
C LEU A 517 -21.96 -3.74 22.62
N ALA A 518 -22.21 -2.45 22.73
CA ALA A 518 -22.34 -1.54 21.60
C ALA A 518 -20.98 -0.92 21.20
N SER A 519 -19.97 -1.00 22.08
CA SER A 519 -18.62 -0.53 21.76
C SER A 519 -17.92 -1.51 20.82
N PRO A 520 -17.23 -1.02 19.78
CA PRO A 520 -16.42 -1.88 18.89
C PRO A 520 -15.18 -2.45 19.59
N LEU A 521 -14.70 -1.74 20.62
CA LEU A 521 -13.59 -2.14 21.48
C LEU A 521 -14.12 -2.32 22.90
N LEU A 522 -13.86 -3.48 23.46
CA LEU A 522 -14.32 -3.84 24.79
C LEU A 522 -13.11 -4.01 25.73
N PRO A 523 -12.86 -3.06 26.63
CA PRO A 523 -11.81 -3.20 27.63
C PRO A 523 -12.22 -4.28 28.64
N LEU A 524 -11.44 -5.34 28.75
CA LEU A 524 -11.61 -6.44 29.69
C LEU A 524 -10.36 -6.58 30.56
N THR A 525 -10.58 -6.90 31.83
CA THR A 525 -9.52 -7.31 32.76
C THR A 525 -9.64 -8.80 32.99
N ILE A 526 -8.59 -9.55 32.75
CA ILE A 526 -8.56 -10.99 32.91
C ILE A 526 -7.58 -11.34 34.02
N ASN A 527 -8.11 -11.92 35.10
CA ASN A 527 -7.32 -12.41 36.22
C ASN A 527 -7.14 -13.92 36.07
N VAL A 528 -5.98 -14.35 35.61
CA VAL A 528 -5.52 -15.71 35.77
C VAL A 528 -4.85 -15.79 37.16
N SER A 529 -5.19 -16.80 37.98
CA SER A 529 -4.73 -16.92 39.37
C SER A 529 -3.21 -16.73 39.50
N TYR A 530 -2.69 -15.55 39.54
CA TYR A 530 -1.32 -15.05 39.79
C TYR A 530 -0.79 -14.01 38.78
N LEU A 531 -1.51 -13.61 37.73
CA LEU A 531 -1.05 -12.52 36.83
C LEU A 531 -2.23 -11.66 36.38
N LEU A 532 -2.11 -10.34 36.56
CA LEU A 532 -3.03 -9.38 35.99
C LEU A 532 -2.58 -9.15 34.54
N VAL A 533 -3.32 -9.67 33.56
CA VAL A 533 -3.03 -9.46 32.14
C VAL A 533 -4.14 -8.62 31.55
N LEU A 534 -3.77 -7.50 30.95
CA LEU A 534 -4.65 -6.70 30.11
C LEU A 534 -4.78 -7.43 28.78
N CYS A 535 -5.96 -7.98 28.49
CA CYS A 535 -6.18 -8.60 27.19
C CYS A 535 -6.36 -7.50 26.14
N LEU A 536 -5.27 -7.10 25.51
CA LEU A 536 -5.30 -6.35 24.27
C LEU A 536 -5.77 -7.33 23.19
N CYS A 537 -6.88 -7.02 22.53
CA CYS A 537 -7.32 -7.75 21.38
C CYS A 537 -6.24 -7.58 20.30
N LEU A 538 -5.36 -8.56 20.16
CA LEU A 538 -4.45 -8.66 19.03
C LEU A 538 -5.31 -8.50 17.78
N CYS A 539 -5.18 -7.52 16.95
CA CYS A 539 -6.00 -7.16 15.76
C CYS A 539 -6.43 -8.34 14.85
N MET A 540 -6.45 -9.53 15.39
CA MET A 540 -6.76 -10.80 14.76
C MET A 540 -8.21 -11.19 14.98
N GLN A 541 -8.86 -11.67 13.93
CA GLN A 541 -10.18 -12.25 14.02
C GLN A 541 -10.09 -13.74 14.33
N PHE A 542 -10.45 -14.11 15.55
CA PHE A 542 -10.57 -15.51 15.94
C PHE A 542 -12.03 -15.94 15.91
N LYS A 543 -12.32 -17.04 15.23
CA LYS A 543 -13.64 -17.68 15.27
C LYS A 543 -13.70 -18.57 16.51
N VAL A 544 -14.47 -18.15 17.51
CA VAL A 544 -14.69 -18.92 18.74
C VAL A 544 -16.11 -19.41 18.78
N ARG A 545 -16.30 -20.70 19.00
CA ARG A 545 -17.61 -21.35 19.17
C ARG A 545 -17.83 -21.62 20.65
N VAL A 546 -18.85 -20.98 21.22
CA VAL A 546 -19.25 -21.19 22.63
C VAL A 546 -20.50 -22.05 22.65
N LEU A 547 -20.42 -23.19 23.32
CA LEU A 547 -21.49 -24.18 23.42
C LEU A 547 -21.85 -24.43 24.88
N SER A 548 -23.11 -24.78 25.16
CA SER A 548 -23.45 -25.38 26.46
C SER A 548 -22.80 -26.77 26.57
N LYS A 549 -22.63 -27.27 27.81
CA LYS A 549 -22.03 -28.60 28.04
C LYS A 549 -22.74 -29.69 27.24
N LEU A 550 -24.07 -29.69 27.28
CA LEU A 550 -24.88 -30.66 26.53
C LEU A 550 -24.69 -30.51 25.02
N ALA A 551 -24.67 -29.27 24.51
CA ALA A 551 -24.45 -29.04 23.10
C ALA A 551 -23.04 -29.47 22.65
N ALA A 552 -22.04 -29.27 23.48
CA ALA A 552 -20.66 -29.73 23.20
C ALA A 552 -20.56 -31.26 23.19
N GLU A 553 -21.23 -31.94 24.12
CA GLU A 553 -21.31 -33.41 24.12
C GLU A 553 -22.01 -33.94 22.85
N LEU A 554 -23.09 -33.33 22.42
CA LEU A 554 -23.85 -33.73 21.22
C LEU A 554 -23.12 -33.36 19.92
N ASP A 555 -22.33 -32.30 19.92
CA ASP A 555 -21.55 -31.86 18.76
C ASP A 555 -20.54 -32.91 18.28
N SER A 556 -20.02 -33.72 19.20
CA SER A 556 -19.11 -34.83 18.87
C SER A 556 -19.76 -35.95 18.03
N TYR A 557 -21.09 -36.03 18.02
CA TYR A 557 -21.85 -36.98 17.22
C TYR A 557 -22.33 -36.39 15.89
N MET A 558 -22.14 -35.07 15.66
CA MET A 558 -22.52 -34.45 14.40
C MET A 558 -21.54 -34.88 13.30
N PRO A 559 -22.06 -35.32 12.13
CA PRO A 559 -21.18 -35.64 11.00
C PRO A 559 -20.40 -34.41 10.53
N GLU A 560 -19.14 -34.59 10.26
CA GLU A 560 -18.35 -33.53 9.62
C GLU A 560 -18.96 -33.16 8.27
N LYS A 561 -19.18 -31.87 8.08
CA LYS A 561 -19.66 -31.34 6.80
C LYS A 561 -18.48 -31.46 5.81
N ILE A 562 -18.51 -32.48 4.97
CA ILE A 562 -17.52 -32.66 3.90
C ILE A 562 -17.67 -31.44 2.97
N PRO A 563 -16.62 -30.64 2.74
CA PRO A 563 -16.66 -29.57 1.77
C PRO A 563 -17.02 -30.16 0.39
N GLU A 564 -17.87 -29.50 -0.36
CA GLU A 564 -18.11 -29.87 -1.76
C GLU A 564 -16.77 -29.84 -2.51
N ASP A 565 -16.49 -30.88 -3.30
CA ASP A 565 -15.32 -30.91 -4.16
C ASP A 565 -15.45 -29.86 -5.27
N THR A 566 -14.82 -28.73 -5.05
CA THR A 566 -14.80 -27.61 -6.01
C THR A 566 -13.65 -27.69 -6.99
N SER A 567 -12.84 -28.77 -6.97
CA SER A 567 -11.66 -28.91 -7.86
C SER A 567 -12.02 -28.96 -9.36
N SER A 568 -13.27 -29.32 -9.66
CA SER A 568 -13.81 -29.32 -11.02
C SER A 568 -14.46 -27.99 -11.44
N ILE A 569 -14.56 -27.02 -10.56
CA ILE A 569 -15.26 -25.75 -10.79
C ILE A 569 -14.34 -24.60 -10.46
N LEU A 570 -13.98 -23.84 -11.48
CA LEU A 570 -13.22 -22.60 -11.28
C LEU A 570 -14.19 -21.43 -11.13
N ARG A 571 -14.20 -20.82 -9.96
CA ARG A 571 -14.99 -19.62 -9.67
C ARG A 571 -14.09 -18.41 -9.46
N SER A 572 -14.63 -17.24 -9.76
CA SER A 572 -13.90 -15.99 -9.47
C SER A 572 -13.75 -15.80 -7.96
N PRO A 573 -12.51 -15.64 -7.45
CA PRO A 573 -12.28 -15.39 -6.02
C PRO A 573 -12.59 -13.95 -5.61
N MET A 574 -12.86 -13.08 -6.57
CA MET A 574 -13.08 -11.65 -6.38
C MET A 574 -13.82 -11.06 -7.57
N PRO A 575 -14.54 -9.94 -7.42
CA PRO A 575 -15.06 -9.21 -8.54
C PRO A 575 -13.93 -8.53 -9.32
N GLY A 576 -14.05 -8.52 -10.64
CA GLY A 576 -13.04 -7.95 -11.54
C GLY A 576 -13.43 -8.02 -13.00
N THR A 577 -12.50 -7.67 -13.89
CA THR A 577 -12.67 -7.78 -15.34
C THR A 577 -11.79 -8.91 -15.86
N VAL A 578 -12.36 -9.79 -16.67
CA VAL A 578 -11.61 -10.86 -17.34
C VAL A 578 -10.72 -10.23 -18.43
N VAL A 579 -9.41 -10.33 -18.27
CA VAL A 579 -8.43 -9.77 -19.23
C VAL A 579 -8.16 -10.75 -20.36
N ALA A 580 -7.98 -12.02 -20.02
CA ALA A 580 -7.67 -13.08 -20.96
C ALA A 580 -8.30 -14.41 -20.55
N VAL A 581 -8.65 -15.22 -21.53
CA VAL A 581 -9.06 -16.61 -21.34
C VAL A 581 -8.16 -17.46 -22.22
N ALA A 582 -7.36 -18.32 -21.59
CA ALA A 582 -6.32 -19.13 -22.25
C ALA A 582 -6.82 -20.48 -22.78
N VAL A 583 -8.06 -20.85 -22.44
CA VAL A 583 -8.62 -22.19 -22.73
C VAL A 583 -9.96 -22.12 -23.44
N LYS A 584 -10.31 -23.20 -24.15
CA LYS A 584 -11.62 -23.41 -24.80
C LYS A 584 -12.23 -24.72 -24.32
N ALA A 585 -13.55 -24.84 -24.47
CA ALA A 585 -14.24 -26.11 -24.22
C ALA A 585 -13.63 -27.23 -25.08
N GLY A 586 -13.29 -28.34 -24.43
CA GLY A 586 -12.64 -29.48 -25.03
C GLY A 586 -11.11 -29.54 -24.88
N ASP A 587 -10.46 -28.47 -24.46
CA ASP A 587 -9.01 -28.45 -24.20
C ASP A 587 -8.67 -29.29 -22.95
N THR A 588 -7.48 -29.88 -22.95
CA THR A 588 -6.94 -30.55 -21.76
C THR A 588 -5.97 -29.60 -21.05
N VAL A 589 -6.16 -29.38 -19.76
CA VAL A 589 -5.31 -28.54 -18.92
C VAL A 589 -4.56 -29.38 -17.91
N ALA A 590 -3.32 -29.02 -17.64
CA ALA A 590 -2.53 -29.60 -16.58
C ALA A 590 -2.77 -28.88 -15.24
N GLU A 591 -2.54 -29.54 -14.13
CA GLU A 591 -2.54 -28.90 -12.82
C GLU A 591 -1.56 -27.73 -12.78
N GLY A 592 -2.00 -26.56 -12.26
CA GLY A 592 -1.23 -25.32 -12.24
C GLY A 592 -1.23 -24.53 -13.57
N GLN A 593 -1.78 -25.07 -14.65
CA GLN A 593 -1.87 -24.35 -15.93
C GLN A 593 -2.85 -23.18 -15.83
N GLU A 594 -2.45 -22.02 -16.38
CA GLU A 594 -3.30 -20.82 -16.43
C GLU A 594 -4.53 -21.06 -17.32
N ILE A 595 -5.70 -20.76 -16.77
CA ILE A 595 -7.00 -20.89 -17.44
C ILE A 595 -7.51 -19.52 -17.91
N CYS A 596 -7.51 -18.56 -17.02
CA CYS A 596 -7.91 -17.18 -17.32
C CYS A 596 -7.22 -16.19 -16.38
N VAL A 597 -7.21 -14.93 -16.78
CA VAL A 597 -6.66 -13.82 -16.01
C VAL A 597 -7.78 -12.85 -15.68
N ILE A 598 -7.96 -12.58 -14.38
CA ILE A 598 -8.91 -11.58 -13.89
C ILE A 598 -8.13 -10.38 -13.38
N GLU A 599 -8.49 -9.20 -13.86
CA GLU A 599 -7.99 -7.94 -13.34
C GLU A 599 -9.00 -7.32 -12.38
N ALA A 600 -8.54 -7.07 -11.16
CA ALA A 600 -9.27 -6.27 -10.19
C ALA A 600 -8.32 -5.28 -9.54
N MET A 601 -8.76 -4.04 -9.34
CA MET A 601 -7.94 -2.99 -8.73
C MET A 601 -6.53 -2.90 -9.35
N LYS A 602 -6.46 -3.10 -10.68
CA LYS A 602 -5.22 -3.13 -11.48
C LYS A 602 -4.23 -4.27 -11.12
N MET A 603 -4.67 -5.26 -10.35
CA MET A 603 -3.93 -6.52 -10.16
C MET A 603 -4.47 -7.57 -11.12
N GLN A 604 -3.57 -8.18 -11.86
CA GLN A 604 -3.89 -9.33 -12.69
C GLN A 604 -3.66 -10.60 -11.87
N ASN A 605 -4.71 -11.38 -11.68
CA ASN A 605 -4.65 -12.66 -11.00
C ASN A 605 -4.85 -13.76 -12.04
N SER A 606 -3.82 -14.57 -12.21
CA SER A 606 -3.88 -15.77 -13.03
C SER A 606 -4.66 -16.84 -12.28
N MET A 607 -5.72 -17.32 -12.89
CA MET A 607 -6.54 -18.42 -12.40
C MET A 607 -6.07 -19.71 -13.02
N THR A 608 -5.61 -20.66 -12.20
CA THR A 608 -4.98 -21.89 -12.65
C THR A 608 -5.86 -23.11 -12.39
N ALA A 609 -5.65 -24.17 -13.16
CA ALA A 609 -6.32 -25.45 -12.95
C ALA A 609 -5.90 -26.09 -11.63
N ALA A 610 -6.86 -26.51 -10.82
CA ALA A 610 -6.61 -27.21 -9.55
C ALA A 610 -6.19 -28.68 -9.76
N LYS A 611 -6.44 -29.24 -10.94
CA LYS A 611 -6.08 -30.63 -11.31
C LYS A 611 -5.91 -30.74 -12.83
N THR A 612 -5.23 -31.77 -13.27
CA THR A 612 -5.21 -32.14 -14.69
C THR A 612 -6.57 -32.67 -15.10
N ALA A 613 -7.26 -31.98 -16.03
CA ALA A 613 -8.61 -32.27 -16.43
C ALA A 613 -8.93 -31.75 -17.84
N LYS A 614 -10.09 -32.12 -18.37
CA LYS A 614 -10.59 -31.58 -19.62
C LYS A 614 -11.55 -30.43 -19.36
N VAL A 615 -11.46 -29.35 -20.12
CA VAL A 615 -12.37 -28.21 -20.01
C VAL A 615 -13.73 -28.58 -20.56
N LYS A 616 -14.74 -28.63 -19.70
CA LYS A 616 -16.12 -28.94 -20.07
C LYS A 616 -16.82 -27.72 -20.67
N SER A 617 -16.73 -26.57 -20.00
CA SER A 617 -17.36 -25.33 -20.46
C SER A 617 -16.60 -24.10 -19.96
N VAL A 618 -16.66 -23.01 -20.73
CA VAL A 618 -16.10 -21.70 -20.39
C VAL A 618 -17.25 -20.70 -20.35
N HIS A 619 -17.41 -20.01 -19.21
CA HIS A 619 -18.54 -19.12 -18.93
C HIS A 619 -18.14 -17.63 -18.89
N CYS A 620 -16.88 -17.31 -19.12
CA CYS A 620 -16.37 -15.94 -19.11
C CYS A 620 -15.71 -15.55 -20.44
N LYS A 621 -15.69 -14.26 -20.75
CA LYS A 621 -15.07 -13.72 -21.98
C LYS A 621 -14.16 -12.55 -21.65
N PRO A 622 -13.09 -12.32 -22.44
CA PRO A 622 -12.26 -11.12 -22.30
C PRO A 622 -13.11 -9.84 -22.36
N GLY A 623 -12.88 -8.92 -21.43
CA GLY A 623 -13.63 -7.67 -21.28
C GLY A 623 -14.91 -7.78 -20.45
N GLU A 624 -15.33 -8.96 -20.03
CA GLU A 624 -16.51 -9.17 -19.17
C GLU A 624 -16.18 -8.88 -17.71
N THR A 625 -17.13 -8.26 -16.98
CA THR A 625 -17.02 -8.05 -15.54
C THR A 625 -17.66 -9.22 -14.81
N VAL A 626 -16.96 -9.82 -13.87
CA VAL A 626 -17.39 -10.95 -13.05
C VAL A 626 -17.43 -10.57 -11.58
N GLY A 627 -18.37 -11.14 -10.84
CA GLY A 627 -18.51 -11.02 -9.39
C GLY A 627 -17.72 -12.09 -8.63
N GLU A 628 -17.57 -11.93 -7.31
CA GLU A 628 -17.03 -12.98 -6.44
C GLU A 628 -17.97 -14.19 -6.45
N GLY A 629 -17.40 -15.38 -6.66
CA GLY A 629 -18.18 -16.62 -6.73
C GLY A 629 -18.77 -16.94 -8.12
N ASP A 630 -18.66 -16.04 -9.09
CA ASP A 630 -19.13 -16.30 -10.46
C ASP A 630 -18.38 -17.47 -11.07
N LEU A 631 -19.13 -18.31 -11.78
CA LEU A 631 -18.59 -19.47 -12.48
C LEU A 631 -17.79 -19.03 -13.71
N LEU A 632 -16.52 -19.41 -13.77
CA LEU A 632 -15.62 -19.07 -14.88
C LEU A 632 -15.44 -20.24 -15.84
N VAL A 633 -15.05 -21.41 -15.31
CA VAL A 633 -14.77 -22.61 -16.10
C VAL A 633 -15.17 -23.86 -15.32
N GLU A 634 -15.77 -24.81 -16.02
CA GLU A 634 -16.02 -26.17 -15.51
C GLU A 634 -15.00 -27.12 -16.12
N LEU A 635 -14.45 -27.98 -15.28
CA LEU A 635 -13.52 -29.06 -15.66
C LEU A 635 -14.23 -30.41 -15.50
N GLU A 636 -13.92 -31.35 -16.37
CA GLU A 636 -14.48 -32.71 -16.40
C GLU A 636 -13.50 -33.72 -15.86
#